data_988e7e17889cefba20e12daefd6b8cff
#
_entry.id   988e7e17889cefba20e12daefd6b8cff
#
_cell.length_a   1.000
_cell.length_b   1.000
_cell.length_c   1.000
_cell.angle_alpha   90.00
_cell.angle_beta   90.00
_cell.angle_gamma   90.00
#
_symmetry.space_group_name_H-M   'P 1'
#
loop_
_entity.id
_entity.type
_entity.pdbx_description
1 polymer ?
#
loop_
_entity_poly.entity_id
_entity_poly.type
_entity_poly.pdbx_seq_one_letter_code
_entity_poly.pdbx_strand_id
1 'polypeptide(L)'
;MKFIIKHEIRGRMRVHLLQNRMTFEQADTLLYYLSSQKLVTGVKVREKTQDATINFVGDREEVIRALKVFHYETAKVPETYLKNSGRELQNEYWEKLVNKVVMRMGSKMFLPVSVRSVITAVKSVKYLWHGVRTIAKGKLEVPVLDATAIGVSIFRGDFETAGSTMFLLGIREILEEWTHKKSVDDLARSMSLHVSRAWLMKDGQEILVPSDQIRTGDEIVVHMGNVIPFDGVVTAGDAMVNQASLTGESVPVQKNAQKYAYAGTVVEEGELTICVKEVNGGSKFEKIVTMIEESEKLKSNVEGKAEHLADRLVPYTLAGTGLTYLLTRNMTKTLAVLMVDFSCALKLAMPISVLSAIREASLYDITVKGGKFLEAIAQADTIVFDKTGTLTKAEPTVAKIETFCERSEEELLRIAACLEEHFPHSMAKAVVDAAKKRNISHEEMHSKVEYIVAHGISTMIDEHKAIIGSAHFVFEDEHCVIPEGMEEKFAVLPEEHSHLYLAIDGKLAAVICIHDPIRQEAFPVINSLKRAGISKVVMMTGDSERTARAVAAQIGVDEYYSEVLPEDKAGFVEREKAAGRKVIMIGDGINDSPALSAADVEIAISDGAEIAREIADVTIGADNLYEIVTLKAISNGLMKRIHKNYRSIILINAGLIALGVTGIIQPTTSALLHNTSTQVIGLKSMQNLID
;
A
#
# COMPACT_ATOMS: atom_id res chain seq x y z
N MET A 1 35.92 -4.53 -0.15
CA MET A 1 36.04 -4.51 1.31
C MET A 1 36.79 -5.75 1.83
N LYS A 2 37.55 -5.66 2.96
CA LYS A 2 38.22 -6.81 3.59
C LYS A 2 37.34 -7.38 4.70
N PHE A 3 37.17 -8.72 4.75
CA PHE A 3 36.34 -9.39 5.75
C PHE A 3 36.81 -10.83 5.99
N ILE A 4 36.36 -11.42 7.10
CA ILE A 4 36.57 -12.84 7.46
C ILE A 4 35.19 -13.48 7.67
N ILE A 5 34.98 -14.68 7.13
CA ILE A 5 33.77 -15.45 7.39
C ILE A 5 33.92 -16.10 8.76
N LYS A 6 33.13 -15.69 9.75
CA LYS A 6 33.14 -16.24 11.11
C LYS A 6 32.31 -17.52 11.25
N HIS A 7 31.21 -17.59 10.54
CA HIS A 7 30.29 -18.72 10.61
C HIS A 7 29.46 -18.78 9.34
N GLU A 8 29.22 -19.99 8.85
CA GLU A 8 28.43 -20.24 7.66
C GLU A 8 27.58 -21.49 7.83
N ILE A 9 26.33 -21.44 7.39
CA ILE A 9 25.42 -22.57 7.21
C ILE A 9 24.70 -22.37 5.88
N ARG A 10 24.00 -23.39 5.39
CA ARG A 10 23.29 -23.31 4.12
C ARG A 10 22.29 -22.13 4.12
N GLY A 11 22.46 -21.20 3.20
CA GLY A 11 21.61 -20.00 3.04
C GLY A 11 21.88 -18.87 4.06
N ARG A 12 22.90 -18.99 4.93
CA ARG A 12 23.23 -17.94 5.91
C ARG A 12 24.73 -17.85 6.17
N MET A 13 25.28 -16.64 6.06
CA MET A 13 26.68 -16.34 6.30
C MET A 13 26.81 -15.22 7.34
N ARG A 14 27.77 -15.37 8.28
CA ARG A 14 28.18 -14.30 9.19
C ARG A 14 29.62 -13.92 8.87
N VAL A 15 29.82 -12.66 8.49
CA VAL A 15 31.12 -12.09 8.17
C VAL A 15 31.53 -11.03 9.20
N HIS A 16 32.82 -10.99 9.50
CA HIS A 16 33.44 -9.93 10.32
C HIS A 16 34.23 -9.02 9.41
N LEU A 17 33.97 -7.71 9.51
CA LEU A 17 34.60 -6.69 8.69
C LEU A 17 35.89 -6.21 9.34
N LEU A 18 36.97 -6.25 8.56
CA LEU A 18 38.31 -5.87 9.03
C LEU A 18 38.50 -4.35 8.92
N GLN A 19 37.94 -3.61 9.89
CA GLN A 19 38.09 -2.17 10.03
C GLN A 19 38.19 -1.79 11.52
N ASN A 20 38.80 -0.66 11.85
CA ASN A 20 39.04 -0.30 13.23
C ASN A 20 37.74 0.10 13.98
N ARG A 21 36.82 0.74 13.33
CA ARG A 21 35.53 1.18 13.87
C ARG A 21 34.50 1.28 12.75
N MET A 22 33.26 0.99 13.03
CA MET A 22 32.14 1.17 12.11
C MET A 22 31.20 2.25 12.64
N THR A 23 30.93 3.28 11.84
CA THR A 23 29.91 4.28 12.16
C THR A 23 28.51 3.76 11.89
N PHE A 24 27.48 4.42 12.41
CA PHE A 24 26.08 4.07 12.09
C PHE A 24 25.80 4.22 10.59
N GLU A 25 26.27 5.30 9.99
CA GLU A 25 26.17 5.56 8.56
C GLU A 25 26.81 4.45 7.72
N GLN A 26 28.03 4.02 8.06
CA GLN A 26 28.70 2.90 7.40
C GLN A 26 27.91 1.59 7.55
N ALA A 27 27.35 1.34 8.72
CA ALA A 27 26.54 0.14 8.95
C ALA A 27 25.26 0.15 8.12
N ASP A 28 24.61 1.31 7.97
CA ASP A 28 23.39 1.46 7.18
C ASP A 28 23.69 1.46 5.67
N THR A 29 24.80 2.05 5.23
CA THR A 29 25.28 1.95 3.85
C THR A 29 25.51 0.51 3.43
N LEU A 30 26.19 -0.28 4.28
CA LEU A 30 26.40 -1.70 4.01
C LEU A 30 25.10 -2.50 4.05
N LEU A 31 24.20 -2.18 4.97
CA LEU A 31 22.88 -2.81 5.09
C LEU A 31 22.07 -2.57 3.82
N TYR A 32 22.00 -1.33 3.35
CA TYR A 32 21.29 -0.95 2.12
C TYR A 32 21.85 -1.68 0.91
N TYR A 33 23.18 -1.61 0.71
CA TYR A 33 23.85 -2.25 -0.42
C TYR A 33 23.63 -3.76 -0.48
N LEU A 34 23.70 -4.45 0.67
CA LEU A 34 23.49 -5.90 0.70
C LEU A 34 22.01 -6.26 0.51
N SER A 35 21.09 -5.45 1.05
CA SER A 35 19.66 -5.69 0.87
C SER A 35 19.18 -5.44 -0.57
N SER A 36 19.91 -4.64 -1.35
CA SER A 36 19.60 -4.41 -2.78
C SER A 36 20.06 -5.54 -3.71
N GLN A 37 20.82 -6.54 -3.20
CA GLN A 37 21.28 -7.67 -4.00
C GLN A 37 20.16 -8.71 -4.15
N LYS A 38 19.86 -9.13 -5.39
CA LYS A 38 18.75 -10.05 -5.73
C LYS A 38 18.75 -11.39 -4.96
N LEU A 39 19.94 -11.89 -4.60
CA LEU A 39 20.08 -13.18 -3.91
C LEU A 39 19.97 -13.06 -2.38
N VAL A 40 19.95 -11.85 -1.84
CA VAL A 40 19.95 -11.62 -0.39
C VAL A 40 18.52 -11.46 0.10
N THR A 41 18.10 -12.35 0.99
CA THR A 41 16.77 -12.38 1.58
C THR A 41 16.69 -11.68 2.93
N GLY A 42 17.84 -11.38 3.56
CA GLY A 42 17.88 -10.65 4.80
C GLY A 42 19.30 -10.34 5.26
N VAL A 43 19.48 -9.14 5.83
CA VAL A 43 20.78 -8.66 6.32
C VAL A 43 20.63 -8.10 7.72
N LYS A 44 21.62 -8.36 8.57
CA LYS A 44 21.75 -7.73 9.87
C LYS A 44 23.20 -7.31 10.11
N VAL A 45 23.47 -6.02 10.07
CA VAL A 45 24.78 -5.43 10.34
C VAL A 45 24.83 -4.97 11.80
N ARG A 46 25.89 -5.30 12.52
CA ARG A 46 26.15 -4.90 13.90
C ARG A 46 27.41 -4.04 13.96
N GLU A 47 27.23 -2.72 14.16
CA GLU A 47 28.30 -1.74 14.18
C GLU A 47 29.31 -1.97 15.32
N LYS A 48 28.82 -2.37 16.51
CA LYS A 48 29.67 -2.58 17.71
C LYS A 48 30.61 -3.76 17.56
N THR A 49 30.16 -4.83 16.89
CA THR A 49 30.97 -6.06 16.68
C THR A 49 31.54 -6.13 15.28
N GLN A 50 31.18 -5.19 14.40
CA GLN A 50 31.56 -5.13 12.99
C GLN A 50 31.24 -6.42 12.22
N ASP A 51 30.15 -7.07 12.61
CA ASP A 51 29.68 -8.31 11.99
C ASP A 51 28.45 -8.03 11.11
N ALA A 52 28.43 -8.61 9.91
CA ALA A 52 27.23 -8.69 9.08
C ALA A 52 26.77 -10.14 9.00
N THR A 53 25.48 -10.36 9.27
CA THR A 53 24.80 -11.63 9.07
C THR A 53 23.93 -11.51 7.84
N ILE A 54 24.13 -12.34 6.84
CA ILE A 54 23.51 -12.28 5.52
C ILE A 54 22.78 -13.61 5.30
N ASN A 55 21.48 -13.55 5.09
CA ASN A 55 20.67 -14.67 4.62
C ASN A 55 20.53 -14.54 3.11
N PHE A 56 20.69 -15.63 2.37
CA PHE A 56 20.67 -15.59 0.91
C PHE A 56 20.13 -16.90 0.32
N VAL A 57 19.63 -16.81 -0.92
CA VAL A 57 19.16 -17.95 -1.71
C VAL A 57 19.97 -17.96 -3.01
N GLY A 58 20.54 -19.10 -3.38
CA GLY A 58 21.34 -19.25 -4.59
C GLY A 58 22.85 -19.38 -4.33
N ASP A 59 23.67 -18.82 -5.24
CA ASP A 59 25.10 -19.04 -5.21
C ASP A 59 25.82 -18.19 -4.15
N ARG A 60 26.56 -18.88 -3.27
CA ARG A 60 27.41 -18.30 -2.23
C ARG A 60 28.49 -17.35 -2.79
N GLU A 61 29.06 -17.70 -3.93
CA GLU A 61 30.19 -16.95 -4.50
C GLU A 61 29.74 -15.56 -5.00
N GLU A 62 28.48 -15.39 -5.39
CA GLU A 62 27.93 -14.09 -5.76
C GLU A 62 27.82 -13.15 -4.55
N VAL A 63 27.40 -13.66 -3.39
CA VAL A 63 27.37 -12.87 -2.14
C VAL A 63 28.79 -12.45 -1.73
N ILE A 64 29.76 -13.36 -1.85
CA ILE A 64 31.17 -13.04 -1.59
C ILE A 64 31.71 -12.01 -2.58
N ARG A 65 31.35 -12.10 -3.85
CA ARG A 65 31.72 -11.12 -4.88
C ARG A 65 31.14 -9.74 -4.57
N ALA A 66 29.87 -9.68 -4.20
CA ALA A 66 29.22 -8.43 -3.78
C ALA A 66 29.96 -7.78 -2.60
N LEU A 67 30.32 -8.56 -1.57
CA LEU A 67 31.10 -8.09 -0.43
C LEU A 67 32.51 -7.59 -0.81
N LYS A 68 33.18 -8.26 -1.73
CA LYS A 68 34.53 -7.87 -2.21
C LYS A 68 34.51 -6.55 -2.98
N VAL A 69 33.51 -6.35 -3.83
CA VAL A 69 33.33 -5.15 -4.67
C VAL A 69 32.86 -3.95 -3.86
N PHE A 70 32.22 -4.15 -2.72
CA PHE A 70 31.66 -3.07 -1.91
C PHE A 70 32.73 -2.09 -1.39
N HIS A 71 32.47 -0.79 -1.58
CA HIS A 71 33.23 0.32 -0.99
C HIS A 71 32.25 1.39 -0.52
N TYR A 72 32.44 1.94 0.68
CA TYR A 72 31.55 2.95 1.27
C TYR A 72 31.42 4.21 0.41
N GLU A 73 32.49 4.65 -0.23
CA GLU A 73 32.55 5.88 -1.03
C GLU A 73 31.84 5.76 -2.39
N THR A 74 31.72 4.54 -2.89
CA THR A 74 31.10 4.30 -4.21
C THR A 74 29.68 3.76 -4.12
N ALA A 75 29.25 3.35 -2.93
CA ALA A 75 27.90 2.87 -2.69
C ALA A 75 26.91 4.05 -2.74
N LYS A 76 26.08 4.08 -3.79
CA LYS A 76 25.00 5.06 -3.91
C LYS A 76 23.87 4.68 -2.96
N VAL A 77 23.80 5.33 -1.82
CA VAL A 77 22.73 5.18 -0.83
C VAL A 77 21.99 6.53 -0.75
N PRO A 78 20.65 6.53 -0.82
CA PRO A 78 19.88 7.76 -0.67
C PRO A 78 20.20 8.44 0.66
N GLU A 79 20.47 9.76 0.66
CA GLU A 79 20.73 10.51 1.90
C GLU A 79 19.61 10.38 2.93
N THR A 80 18.39 10.27 2.44
CA THR A 80 17.18 10.09 3.26
C THR A 80 17.17 8.77 4.03
N TYR A 81 17.75 7.70 3.45
CA TYR A 81 17.94 6.41 4.13
C TYR A 81 18.96 6.51 5.26
N LEU A 82 20.01 7.32 5.07
CA LEU A 82 21.05 7.53 6.09
C LEU A 82 20.59 8.48 7.20
N LYS A 83 19.90 9.57 6.85
CA LYS A 83 19.40 10.56 7.83
C LYS A 83 18.37 9.98 8.82
N ASN A 84 17.61 8.97 8.41
CA ASN A 84 16.60 8.33 9.25
C ASN A 84 17.09 6.96 9.76
N SER A 85 18.29 6.91 10.31
CA SER A 85 18.89 5.71 10.84
C SER A 85 18.13 5.20 12.08
N GLY A 86 17.45 4.06 11.98
CA GLY A 86 16.80 3.40 13.11
C GLY A 86 17.79 3.04 14.24
N ARG A 87 19.10 3.09 13.98
CA ARG A 87 20.18 2.93 14.96
C ARG A 87 20.33 4.19 15.81
N GLU A 88 20.25 5.36 15.19
CA GLU A 88 20.29 6.64 15.88
C GLU A 88 19.09 6.80 16.79
N LEU A 89 17.89 6.52 16.27
CA LEU A 89 16.65 6.47 17.04
C LEU A 89 16.76 5.52 18.23
N GLN A 90 17.25 4.30 18.02
CA GLN A 90 17.41 3.30 19.09
C GLN A 90 18.41 3.78 20.15
N ASN A 91 19.51 4.44 19.76
CA ASN A 91 20.51 4.95 20.68
C ASN A 91 19.96 6.12 21.50
N GLU A 92 19.26 7.06 20.89
CA GLU A 92 18.62 8.20 21.56
C GLU A 92 17.65 7.74 22.67
N TYR A 93 16.75 6.81 22.35
CA TYR A 93 15.80 6.30 23.34
C TYR A 93 16.43 5.41 24.40
N TRP A 94 17.48 4.66 24.05
CA TRP A 94 18.28 3.92 25.03
C TRP A 94 18.95 4.86 26.01
N GLU A 95 19.53 5.96 25.56
CA GLU A 95 20.12 6.98 26.44
C GLU A 95 19.07 7.63 27.35
N LYS A 96 17.89 7.97 26.82
CA LYS A 96 16.77 8.49 27.63
C LYS A 96 16.37 7.50 28.72
N LEU A 97 16.27 6.22 28.41
CA LEU A 97 15.94 5.15 29.37
C LEU A 97 17.03 5.00 30.44
N VAL A 98 18.29 4.87 30.02
CA VAL A 98 19.42 4.71 30.91
C VAL A 98 19.53 5.91 31.85
N ASN A 99 19.47 7.13 31.32
CA ASN A 99 19.52 8.37 32.12
C ASN A 99 18.39 8.40 33.16
N LYS A 100 17.17 8.00 32.81
CA LYS A 100 16.02 7.97 33.72
C LYS A 100 16.23 6.94 34.85
N VAL A 101 16.78 5.76 34.52
CA VAL A 101 17.11 4.73 35.52
C VAL A 101 18.25 5.17 36.43
N VAL A 102 19.35 5.69 35.87
CA VAL A 102 20.51 6.18 36.61
C VAL A 102 20.11 7.32 37.54
N MET A 103 19.33 8.30 37.05
CA MET A 103 18.81 9.39 37.88
C MET A 103 17.94 8.87 39.05
N ARG A 104 17.10 7.83 38.80
CA ARG A 104 16.28 7.22 39.85
C ARG A 104 17.13 6.48 40.88
N MET A 105 18.11 5.70 40.44
CA MET A 105 19.05 5.00 41.35
C MET A 105 19.91 5.96 42.11
N GLY A 106 20.49 6.97 41.45
CA GLY A 106 21.30 8.00 42.09
C GLY A 106 20.51 8.79 43.13
N SER A 107 19.27 9.19 42.82
CA SER A 107 18.41 9.87 43.78
C SER A 107 18.08 9.01 45.01
N LYS A 108 17.88 7.68 44.83
CA LYS A 108 17.66 6.76 45.96
C LYS A 108 18.89 6.56 46.81
N MET A 109 20.09 6.61 46.22
CA MET A 109 21.36 6.31 46.87
C MET A 109 21.96 7.52 47.58
N PHE A 110 21.85 8.71 46.96
CA PHE A 110 22.56 9.91 47.45
C PHE A 110 21.67 10.97 48.11
N LEU A 111 20.33 10.95 47.88
CA LEU A 111 19.46 11.98 48.45
C LEU A 111 18.71 11.50 49.69
N PRO A 112 18.66 12.34 50.77
CA PRO A 112 17.84 12.09 51.97
C PRO A 112 16.32 11.90 51.58
N VAL A 113 15.60 11.13 52.39
CA VAL A 113 14.18 10.85 52.18
C VAL A 113 13.35 12.14 52.07
N SER A 114 13.62 13.14 52.91
CA SER A 114 12.95 14.44 52.93
C SER A 114 13.09 15.17 51.57
N VAL A 115 14.30 15.19 51.03
CA VAL A 115 14.56 15.83 49.71
C VAL A 115 13.86 15.09 48.59
N ARG A 116 13.88 13.74 48.63
CA ARG A 116 13.18 12.91 47.65
C ARG A 116 11.67 13.14 47.69
N SER A 117 11.10 13.29 48.89
CA SER A 117 9.66 13.58 49.05
C SER A 117 9.28 14.93 48.44
N VAL A 118 10.08 15.96 48.64
CA VAL A 118 9.86 17.28 48.02
C VAL A 118 9.95 17.19 46.47
N ILE A 119 10.98 16.53 45.96
CA ILE A 119 11.14 16.35 44.50
C ILE A 119 9.95 15.58 43.93
N THR A 120 9.47 14.56 44.64
CA THR A 120 8.30 13.77 44.23
C THR A 120 7.04 14.63 44.22
N ALA A 121 6.81 15.44 45.25
CA ALA A 121 5.68 16.37 45.31
C ALA A 121 5.71 17.39 44.15
N VAL A 122 6.88 17.98 43.87
CA VAL A 122 7.01 18.93 42.75
C VAL A 122 6.74 18.25 41.41
N LYS A 123 7.29 17.06 41.17
CA LYS A 123 7.07 16.31 39.92
C LYS A 123 5.62 15.88 39.76
N SER A 124 4.86 15.63 40.81
CA SER A 124 3.48 15.22 40.75
C SER A 124 2.56 16.30 40.20
N VAL A 125 2.91 17.58 40.32
CA VAL A 125 2.11 18.69 39.83
C VAL A 125 1.78 18.55 38.34
N LYS A 126 2.72 18.09 37.53
CA LYS A 126 2.51 17.82 36.09
C LYS A 126 1.34 16.84 35.90
N TYR A 127 1.35 15.71 36.58
CA TYR A 127 0.33 14.66 36.43
C TYR A 127 -1.01 15.08 37.00
N LEU A 128 -1.04 15.71 38.16
CA LEU A 128 -2.26 16.26 38.75
C LEU A 128 -2.92 17.28 37.83
N TRP A 129 -2.13 18.21 37.26
CA TRP A 129 -2.61 19.22 36.35
C TRP A 129 -3.19 18.60 35.08
N HIS A 130 -2.55 17.58 34.51
CA HIS A 130 -3.08 16.84 33.35
C HIS A 130 -4.42 16.19 33.67
N GLY A 131 -4.57 15.55 34.84
CA GLY A 131 -5.83 14.95 35.26
C GLY A 131 -6.94 16.01 35.42
N VAL A 132 -6.67 17.11 36.12
CA VAL A 132 -7.63 18.23 36.30
C VAL A 132 -8.03 18.83 34.96
N ARG A 133 -7.08 19.07 34.06
CA ARG A 133 -7.36 19.60 32.72
C ARG A 133 -8.26 18.65 31.90
N THR A 134 -8.05 17.34 32.03
CA THR A 134 -8.88 16.33 31.34
C THR A 134 -10.32 16.34 31.87
N ILE A 135 -10.49 16.40 33.20
CA ILE A 135 -11.82 16.55 33.80
C ILE A 135 -12.48 17.86 33.41
N ALA A 136 -11.74 18.96 33.37
CA ALA A 136 -12.26 20.27 32.97
C ALA A 136 -12.78 20.30 31.52
N LYS A 137 -12.27 19.39 30.67
CA LYS A 137 -12.78 19.17 29.30
C LYS A 137 -14.00 18.23 29.24
N GLY A 138 -14.53 17.82 30.38
CA GLY A 138 -15.65 16.88 30.46
C GLY A 138 -15.31 15.43 30.10
N LYS A 139 -14.01 15.08 30.10
CA LYS A 139 -13.53 13.75 29.69
C LYS A 139 -13.00 12.96 30.89
N LEU A 140 -13.26 11.64 30.87
CA LEU A 140 -12.71 10.68 31.84
C LEU A 140 -11.80 9.74 31.09
N GLU A 141 -10.52 10.10 30.97
CA GLU A 141 -9.48 9.38 30.26
C GLU A 141 -8.34 8.98 31.24
N VAL A 142 -7.35 8.21 30.75
CA VAL A 142 -6.19 7.71 31.54
C VAL A 142 -5.50 8.75 32.42
N PRO A 143 -5.28 10.01 31.99
CA PRO A 143 -4.66 11.01 32.86
C PRO A 143 -5.39 11.25 34.20
N VAL A 144 -6.69 10.95 34.24
CA VAL A 144 -7.50 11.03 35.48
C VAL A 144 -7.15 9.88 36.42
N LEU A 145 -6.94 8.67 35.93
CA LEU A 145 -6.49 7.53 36.72
C LEU A 145 -5.10 7.77 37.31
N ASP A 146 -4.15 8.20 36.47
CA ASP A 146 -2.78 8.50 36.88
C ASP A 146 -2.75 9.59 37.95
N ALA A 147 -3.48 10.68 37.73
CA ALA A 147 -3.60 11.78 38.70
C ALA A 147 -4.21 11.31 40.03
N THR A 148 -5.26 10.46 39.96
CA THR A 148 -5.92 9.92 41.16
C THR A 148 -4.95 9.02 41.93
N ALA A 149 -4.23 8.13 41.27
CA ALA A 149 -3.27 7.22 41.90
C ALA A 149 -2.12 7.96 42.58
N ILE A 150 -1.54 8.96 41.89
CA ILE A 150 -0.45 9.79 42.42
C ILE A 150 -0.96 10.68 43.54
N GLY A 151 -2.10 11.33 43.37
CA GLY A 151 -2.71 12.22 44.35
C GLY A 151 -3.05 11.53 45.67
N VAL A 152 -3.70 10.34 45.59
CA VAL A 152 -4.00 9.52 46.78
C VAL A 152 -2.73 9.08 47.49
N SER A 153 -1.69 8.68 46.76
CA SER A 153 -0.42 8.27 47.34
C SER A 153 0.26 9.44 48.10
N ILE A 154 0.26 10.64 47.53
CA ILE A 154 0.83 11.84 48.14
C ILE A 154 0.03 12.25 49.38
N PHE A 155 -1.32 12.25 49.29
CA PHE A 155 -2.20 12.61 50.41
C PHE A 155 -1.97 11.71 51.62
N ARG A 156 -1.60 10.44 51.39
CA ARG A 156 -1.21 9.48 52.47
C ARG A 156 0.20 9.67 52.97
N GLY A 157 1.01 10.56 52.41
CA GLY A 157 2.42 10.68 52.69
C GLY A 157 3.31 9.58 52.10
N ASP A 158 2.76 8.73 51.24
CA ASP A 158 3.48 7.64 50.56
C ASP A 158 4.16 8.16 49.27
N PHE A 159 5.19 8.99 49.48
CA PHE A 159 5.97 9.56 48.38
C PHE A 159 6.80 8.50 47.61
N GLU A 160 7.08 7.36 48.24
CA GLU A 160 7.80 6.25 47.56
C GLU A 160 6.95 5.61 46.50
N THR A 161 5.69 5.30 46.79
CA THR A 161 4.71 4.75 45.82
C THR A 161 4.43 5.79 44.75
N ALA A 162 4.15 7.05 45.08
CA ALA A 162 3.95 8.12 44.11
C ALA A 162 5.13 8.28 43.16
N GLY A 163 6.35 8.31 43.70
CA GLY A 163 7.57 8.43 42.90
C GLY A 163 7.86 7.21 42.02
N SER A 164 7.51 6.02 42.50
CA SER A 164 7.67 4.78 41.71
C SER A 164 6.65 4.73 40.54
N THR A 165 5.40 5.14 40.81
CA THR A 165 4.38 5.27 39.81
C THR A 165 4.80 6.25 38.71
N MET A 166 5.20 7.47 39.06
CA MET A 166 5.67 8.47 38.09
C MET A 166 6.90 7.99 37.30
N PHE A 167 7.80 7.24 37.93
CA PHE A 167 8.95 6.65 37.25
C PHE A 167 8.50 5.62 36.19
N LEU A 168 7.59 4.70 36.55
CA LEU A 168 7.06 3.70 35.62
C LEU A 168 6.25 4.30 34.46
N LEU A 169 5.43 5.33 34.76
CA LEU A 169 4.72 6.09 33.74
C LEU A 169 5.69 6.74 32.74
N GLY A 170 6.76 7.33 33.26
CA GLY A 170 7.72 7.93 32.35
C GLY A 170 8.63 6.95 31.60
N ILE A 171 8.83 5.72 32.08
CA ILE A 171 9.44 4.64 31.28
C ILE A 171 8.47 4.22 30.19
N ARG A 172 7.18 4.06 30.51
CA ARG A 172 6.14 3.75 29.56
C ARG A 172 6.09 4.75 28.41
N GLU A 173 6.03 6.06 28.73
CA GLU A 173 5.99 7.15 27.75
C GLU A 173 7.18 7.08 26.76
N ILE A 174 8.40 6.85 27.25
CA ILE A 174 9.59 6.69 26.40
C ILE A 174 9.49 5.46 25.50
N LEU A 175 9.02 4.32 26.01
CA LEU A 175 8.92 3.09 25.26
C LEU A 175 7.77 3.13 24.23
N GLU A 176 6.65 3.76 24.54
CA GLU A 176 5.53 3.99 23.63
C GLU A 176 5.97 4.87 22.46
N GLU A 177 6.61 6.00 22.74
CA GLU A 177 7.14 6.92 21.72
C GLU A 177 8.18 6.23 20.84
N TRP A 178 9.11 5.47 21.43
CA TRP A 178 10.10 4.69 20.69
C TRP A 178 9.45 3.65 19.77
N THR A 179 8.47 2.90 20.29
CA THR A 179 7.81 1.83 19.53
C THR A 179 7.06 2.40 18.33
N HIS A 180 6.37 3.53 18.53
CA HIS A 180 5.64 4.22 17.45
C HIS A 180 6.60 4.74 16.38
N LYS A 181 7.61 5.53 16.76
CA LYS A 181 8.61 6.08 15.83
C LYS A 181 9.35 4.98 15.09
N LYS A 182 9.72 3.89 15.77
CA LYS A 182 10.36 2.75 15.13
C LYS A 182 9.48 2.08 14.10
N SER A 183 8.18 1.92 14.36
CA SER A 183 7.24 1.33 13.41
C SER A 183 7.08 2.18 12.17
N VAL A 184 6.99 3.50 12.31
CA VAL A 184 6.95 4.46 11.20
C VAL A 184 8.24 4.41 10.39
N ASP A 185 9.39 4.40 11.05
CA ASP A 185 10.72 4.36 10.43
C ASP A 185 10.93 3.04 9.64
N ASP A 186 10.57 1.89 10.24
CA ASP A 186 10.68 0.58 9.61
C ASP A 186 9.78 0.49 8.36
N LEU A 187 8.57 1.10 8.40
CA LEU A 187 7.66 1.18 7.27
C LEU A 187 8.24 2.10 6.17
N ALA A 188 8.65 3.31 6.51
CA ALA A 188 9.21 4.27 5.55
C ALA A 188 10.46 3.71 4.85
N ARG A 189 11.31 2.98 5.56
CA ARG A 189 12.47 2.29 4.98
C ARG A 189 12.07 1.18 4.03
N SER A 190 11.10 0.36 4.40
CA SER A 190 10.59 -0.71 3.51
C SER A 190 10.09 -0.12 2.20
N MET A 191 9.29 0.94 2.26
CA MET A 191 8.74 1.60 1.08
C MET A 191 9.77 2.37 0.25
N SER A 192 10.87 2.86 0.86
CA SER A 192 11.93 3.60 0.15
C SER A 192 12.83 2.71 -0.71
N LEU A 193 12.79 1.40 -0.55
CA LEU A 193 13.54 0.44 -1.37
C LEU A 193 13.02 0.32 -2.80
N HIS A 194 11.77 0.73 -3.06
CA HIS A 194 11.16 0.69 -4.39
C HIS A 194 11.54 1.94 -5.19
N VAL A 195 12.23 1.75 -6.32
CA VAL A 195 12.74 2.83 -7.17
C VAL A 195 11.69 3.18 -8.22
N SER A 196 11.14 4.42 -8.16
CA SER A 196 10.35 4.97 -9.28
C SER A 196 11.25 5.21 -10.49
N ARG A 197 10.71 5.11 -11.70
CA ARG A 197 11.43 5.32 -12.97
C ARG A 197 10.81 6.50 -13.72
N ALA A 198 11.60 7.18 -14.55
CA ALA A 198 11.14 8.26 -15.42
C ALA A 198 11.78 8.11 -16.79
N TRP A 199 11.09 8.54 -17.83
CA TRP A 199 11.62 8.58 -19.19
C TRP A 199 12.48 9.84 -19.37
N LEU A 200 13.78 9.65 -19.48
CA LEU A 200 14.74 10.73 -19.76
C LEU A 200 14.91 10.87 -21.28
N MET A 201 14.72 12.09 -21.80
CA MET A 201 15.03 12.42 -23.18
C MET A 201 16.53 12.70 -23.30
N LYS A 202 17.25 11.88 -24.03
CA LYS A 202 18.66 12.06 -24.27
C LYS A 202 19.02 11.75 -25.73
N ASP A 203 19.66 12.73 -26.40
CA ASP A 203 20.07 12.61 -27.80
C ASP A 203 18.89 12.22 -28.75
N GLY A 204 17.68 12.69 -28.46
CA GLY A 204 16.46 12.38 -29.22
C GLY A 204 15.89 10.96 -29.00
N GLN A 205 16.36 10.26 -27.98
CA GLN A 205 15.85 8.95 -27.57
C GLN A 205 15.33 8.98 -26.14
N GLU A 206 14.25 8.25 -25.89
CA GLU A 206 13.68 8.07 -24.58
C GLU A 206 14.34 6.88 -23.87
N ILE A 207 14.91 7.12 -22.70
CA ILE A 207 15.59 6.11 -21.90
C ILE A 207 14.92 6.04 -20.54
N LEU A 208 14.40 4.86 -20.17
CA LEU A 208 13.80 4.65 -18.87
C LEU A 208 14.88 4.54 -17.79
N VAL A 209 15.01 5.57 -16.96
CA VAL A 209 16.00 5.65 -15.88
C VAL A 209 15.34 5.72 -14.50
N PRO A 210 16.04 5.27 -13.44
CA PRO A 210 15.62 5.54 -12.08
C PRO A 210 15.47 7.05 -11.82
N SER A 211 14.39 7.44 -11.14
CA SER A 211 14.09 8.87 -10.87
C SER A 211 15.17 9.59 -10.05
N ASP A 212 15.97 8.86 -9.28
CA ASP A 212 17.09 9.39 -8.50
C ASP A 212 18.30 9.81 -9.38
N GLN A 213 18.31 9.44 -10.66
CA GLN A 213 19.33 9.83 -11.62
C GLN A 213 18.98 11.13 -12.37
N ILE A 214 17.74 11.59 -12.31
CA ILE A 214 17.26 12.81 -12.93
C ILE A 214 17.81 14.03 -12.17
N ARG A 215 18.23 15.05 -12.92
CA ARG A 215 18.77 16.29 -12.40
C ARG A 215 17.98 17.50 -12.90
N THR A 216 18.08 18.60 -12.17
CA THR A 216 17.57 19.89 -12.64
C THR A 216 18.20 20.25 -13.99
N GLY A 217 17.35 20.55 -14.96
CA GLY A 217 17.74 20.85 -16.35
C GLY A 217 17.61 19.65 -17.29
N ASP A 218 17.39 18.43 -16.80
CA ASP A 218 17.11 17.28 -17.64
C ASP A 218 15.71 17.41 -18.27
N GLU A 219 15.53 16.86 -19.46
CA GLU A 219 14.24 16.75 -20.11
C GLU A 219 13.68 15.34 -19.90
N ILE A 220 12.45 15.28 -19.38
CA ILE A 220 11.72 14.02 -19.16
C ILE A 220 10.48 14.00 -20.04
N VAL A 221 10.11 12.82 -20.52
CA VAL A 221 8.88 12.59 -21.25
C VAL A 221 7.86 11.94 -20.31
N VAL A 222 6.64 12.49 -20.32
CA VAL A 222 5.52 11.97 -19.53
C VAL A 222 4.40 11.63 -20.49
N HIS A 223 4.19 10.33 -20.69
CA HIS A 223 3.15 9.81 -21.55
C HIS A 223 1.78 9.86 -20.86
N MET A 224 0.73 9.75 -21.65
CA MET A 224 -0.64 9.60 -21.18
C MET A 224 -0.74 8.49 -20.12
N GLY A 225 -1.51 8.75 -19.07
CA GLY A 225 -1.68 7.85 -17.94
C GLY A 225 -0.59 7.89 -16.88
N ASN A 226 0.47 8.66 -17.07
CA ASN A 226 1.60 8.74 -16.14
C ASN A 226 1.53 9.98 -15.24
N VAL A 227 2.02 9.83 -14.00
CA VAL A 227 2.20 10.94 -13.06
C VAL A 227 3.44 11.74 -13.46
N ILE A 228 3.34 13.08 -13.44
CA ILE A 228 4.47 13.98 -13.60
C ILE A 228 5.39 13.84 -12.38
N PRO A 229 6.63 13.31 -12.55
CA PRO A 229 7.46 12.96 -11.40
C PRO A 229 8.20 14.15 -10.77
N PHE A 230 8.37 15.25 -11.50
CA PHE A 230 9.13 16.43 -11.07
C PHE A 230 8.46 17.72 -11.54
N ASP A 231 8.61 18.77 -10.74
CA ASP A 231 8.20 20.11 -11.12
C ASP A 231 9.06 20.64 -12.27
N GLY A 232 8.41 21.20 -13.28
CA GLY A 232 9.14 21.70 -14.43
C GLY A 232 8.32 22.54 -15.39
N VAL A 233 8.97 22.94 -16.50
CA VAL A 233 8.32 23.69 -17.57
C VAL A 233 8.21 22.80 -18.81
N VAL A 234 7.03 22.74 -19.38
CA VAL A 234 6.78 22.00 -20.62
C VAL A 234 7.60 22.62 -21.76
N THR A 235 8.46 21.82 -22.39
CA THR A 235 9.29 22.21 -23.53
C THR A 235 8.63 21.81 -24.84
N ALA A 236 7.92 20.68 -24.88
CA ALA A 236 7.21 20.19 -26.06
C ALA A 236 5.96 19.36 -25.64
N GLY A 237 5.07 19.14 -26.59
CA GLY A 237 3.84 18.37 -26.36
C GLY A 237 2.63 19.22 -26.00
N ASP A 238 1.46 18.60 -26.01
CA ASP A 238 0.16 19.15 -25.57
C ASP A 238 -0.62 18.05 -24.86
N ALA A 239 -1.11 18.32 -23.65
CA ALA A 239 -1.77 17.33 -22.85
C ALA A 239 -2.84 17.93 -21.92
N MET A 240 -3.86 17.13 -21.62
CA MET A 240 -4.81 17.37 -20.53
C MET A 240 -4.24 16.78 -19.25
N VAL A 241 -4.04 17.61 -18.23
CA VAL A 241 -3.42 17.22 -16.96
C VAL A 241 -4.42 17.36 -15.82
N ASN A 242 -4.68 16.26 -15.15
CA ASN A 242 -5.50 16.25 -13.93
C ASN A 242 -4.67 16.77 -12.75
N GLN A 243 -5.16 17.84 -12.13
CA GLN A 243 -4.53 18.50 -10.98
C GLN A 243 -5.34 18.34 -9.69
N ALA A 244 -6.32 17.43 -9.67
CA ALA A 244 -7.21 17.22 -8.53
C ALA A 244 -6.45 16.93 -7.21
N SER A 245 -5.31 16.26 -7.29
CA SER A 245 -4.42 16.00 -6.15
C SER A 245 -3.85 17.27 -5.50
N LEU A 246 -3.74 18.38 -6.25
CA LEU A 246 -3.20 19.65 -5.77
C LEU A 246 -4.31 20.69 -5.49
N THR A 247 -5.30 20.78 -6.38
CA THR A 247 -6.31 21.84 -6.35
C THR A 247 -7.65 21.38 -5.78
N GLY A 248 -7.90 20.07 -5.73
CA GLY A 248 -9.20 19.48 -5.40
C GLY A 248 -10.24 19.59 -6.52
N GLU A 249 -9.89 20.14 -7.68
CA GLU A 249 -10.78 20.28 -8.83
C GLU A 249 -10.58 19.13 -9.81
N SER A 250 -11.64 18.42 -10.15
CA SER A 250 -11.60 17.23 -11.01
C SER A 250 -11.54 17.55 -12.53
N VAL A 251 -11.54 18.82 -12.92
CA VAL A 251 -11.50 19.20 -14.34
C VAL A 251 -10.04 19.25 -14.81
N PRO A 252 -9.64 18.48 -15.83
CA PRO A 252 -8.29 18.49 -16.36
C PRO A 252 -7.95 19.85 -16.97
N VAL A 253 -6.69 20.27 -16.83
CA VAL A 253 -6.16 21.54 -17.32
C VAL A 253 -5.23 21.29 -18.49
N GLN A 254 -5.46 21.96 -19.62
CA GLN A 254 -4.58 21.87 -20.78
C GLN A 254 -3.20 22.47 -20.48
N LYS A 255 -2.15 21.68 -20.71
CA LYS A 255 -0.74 22.06 -20.62
C LYS A 255 -0.10 21.96 -22.00
N ASN A 256 0.59 23.00 -22.40
CA ASN A 256 1.36 23.07 -23.64
C ASN A 256 2.71 23.78 -23.38
N ALA A 257 3.53 23.93 -24.41
CA ALA A 257 4.83 24.51 -24.26
C ALA A 257 4.85 25.85 -23.50
N GLN A 258 5.85 26.04 -22.63
CA GLN A 258 6.06 27.15 -21.70
C GLN A 258 5.14 27.17 -20.46
N LYS A 259 4.14 26.28 -20.32
CA LYS A 259 3.36 26.16 -19.10
C LYS A 259 4.11 25.34 -18.04
N TYR A 260 3.83 25.67 -16.79
CA TYR A 260 4.39 24.94 -15.65
C TYR A 260 3.60 23.65 -15.40
N ALA A 261 4.32 22.54 -15.24
CA ALA A 261 3.81 21.25 -14.89
C ALA A 261 4.23 20.90 -13.44
N TYR A 262 3.28 20.46 -12.64
CA TYR A 262 3.49 20.20 -11.23
C TYR A 262 3.66 18.69 -10.97
N ALA A 263 4.65 18.34 -10.16
CA ALA A 263 4.84 16.97 -9.70
C ALA A 263 3.62 16.44 -8.94
N GLY A 264 3.28 15.17 -9.19
CA GLY A 264 2.10 14.54 -8.56
C GLY A 264 0.79 14.80 -9.29
N THR A 265 0.80 15.51 -10.42
CA THR A 265 -0.35 15.63 -11.33
C THR A 265 -0.24 14.61 -12.46
N VAL A 266 -1.34 14.31 -13.10
CA VAL A 266 -1.43 13.18 -14.03
C VAL A 266 -1.79 13.65 -15.44
N VAL A 267 -1.11 13.10 -16.43
CA VAL A 267 -1.43 13.31 -17.83
C VAL A 267 -2.59 12.41 -18.22
N GLU A 268 -3.79 12.96 -18.42
CA GLU A 268 -4.99 12.18 -18.83
C GLU A 268 -5.02 11.94 -20.34
N GLU A 269 -4.65 12.94 -21.13
CA GLU A 269 -4.62 12.84 -22.59
C GLU A 269 -3.37 13.53 -23.12
N GLY A 270 -2.78 13.03 -24.19
CA GLY A 270 -1.60 13.60 -24.84
C GLY A 270 -0.28 13.18 -24.18
N GLU A 271 0.77 13.95 -24.46
CA GLU A 271 2.14 13.70 -24.00
C GLU A 271 2.84 15.02 -23.73
N LEU A 272 3.69 15.06 -22.72
CA LEU A 272 4.48 16.23 -22.36
C LEU A 272 5.97 15.90 -22.27
N THR A 273 6.79 16.75 -22.89
CA THR A 273 8.21 16.82 -22.56
C THR A 273 8.42 17.98 -21.59
N ILE A 274 9.02 17.70 -20.44
CA ILE A 274 9.15 18.63 -19.32
C ILE A 274 10.61 18.81 -18.98
N CYS A 275 11.11 20.05 -19.00
CA CYS A 275 12.40 20.40 -18.46
C CYS A 275 12.30 20.55 -16.94
N VAL A 276 12.96 19.68 -16.21
CA VAL A 276 12.93 19.62 -14.74
C VAL A 276 13.54 20.89 -14.14
N LYS A 277 12.78 21.63 -13.35
CA LYS A 277 13.21 22.87 -12.66
C LYS A 277 13.61 22.62 -11.23
N GLU A 278 12.87 21.78 -10.53
CA GLU A 278 13.17 21.39 -9.16
C GLU A 278 13.14 19.86 -9.02
N VAL A 279 14.24 19.30 -8.60
CA VAL A 279 14.32 17.91 -8.15
C VAL A 279 13.74 17.78 -6.72
N ASN A 280 13.40 18.90 -6.10
CA ASN A 280 12.83 19.05 -4.76
C ASN A 280 11.29 18.92 -4.69
N GLY A 281 10.70 18.03 -5.43
CA GLY A 281 9.45 17.44 -4.91
C GLY A 281 9.86 16.66 -3.67
N GLY A 282 9.32 17.01 -2.46
CA GLY A 282 9.75 16.52 -1.17
C GLY A 282 10.26 15.09 -1.22
N SER A 283 11.37 14.80 -0.55
CA SER A 283 12.08 13.52 -0.75
C SER A 283 11.06 12.37 -0.77
N LYS A 284 11.28 11.33 -1.58
CA LYS A 284 10.39 10.15 -1.61
C LYS A 284 10.03 9.69 -0.19
N PHE A 285 10.96 9.89 0.74
CA PHE A 285 10.76 9.63 2.17
C PHE A 285 9.72 10.58 2.79
N GLU A 286 9.73 11.88 2.48
CA GLU A 286 8.72 12.83 2.99
C GLU A 286 7.32 12.52 2.45
N LYS A 287 7.19 12.15 1.16
CA LYS A 287 5.92 11.67 0.59
C LYS A 287 5.45 10.38 1.29
N ILE A 288 6.36 9.45 1.58
CA ILE A 288 6.05 8.23 2.34
C ILE A 288 5.65 8.56 3.77
N VAL A 289 6.34 9.46 4.46
CA VAL A 289 5.98 9.91 5.81
C VAL A 289 4.61 10.58 5.80
N THR A 290 4.34 11.46 4.83
CA THR A 290 3.03 12.09 4.65
C THR A 290 1.94 11.04 4.42
N MET A 291 2.19 10.05 3.55
CA MET A 291 1.26 8.95 3.30
C MET A 291 1.00 8.11 4.57
N ILE A 292 2.03 7.88 5.40
CA ILE A 292 1.88 7.18 6.69
C ILE A 292 1.04 8.03 7.65
N GLU A 293 1.28 9.34 7.74
CA GLU A 293 0.50 10.26 8.57
C GLU A 293 -0.97 10.35 8.10
N GLU A 294 -1.20 10.31 6.80
CA GLU A 294 -2.54 10.24 6.22
C GLU A 294 -3.20 8.89 6.48
N SER A 295 -2.45 7.80 6.37
CA SER A 295 -2.89 6.45 6.73
C SER A 295 -3.35 6.36 8.19
N GLU A 296 -2.67 7.08 9.12
CA GLU A 296 -3.11 7.18 10.51
C GLU A 296 -4.47 7.89 10.66
N LYS A 297 -4.83 8.79 9.75
CA LYS A 297 -6.16 9.41 9.71
C LYS A 297 -7.24 8.44 9.21
N LEU A 298 -6.86 7.49 8.35
CA LEU A 298 -7.72 6.45 7.80
C LEU A 298 -7.77 5.21 8.70
N LYS A 299 -8.05 5.43 10.00
CA LYS A 299 -8.13 4.37 11.02
C LYS A 299 -9.17 3.32 10.67
N SER A 300 -8.87 2.07 10.98
CA SER A 300 -9.85 1.00 10.89
C SER A 300 -11.01 1.18 11.90
N ASN A 301 -12.19 0.65 11.57
CA ASN A 301 -13.33 0.68 12.49
C ASN A 301 -13.04 -0.10 13.79
N VAL A 302 -12.27 -1.18 13.70
CA VAL A 302 -11.87 -1.98 14.87
C VAL A 302 -10.89 -1.20 15.75
N GLU A 303 -9.97 -0.46 15.16
CA GLU A 303 -9.04 0.42 15.86
C GLU A 303 -9.79 1.54 16.59
N GLY A 304 -10.67 2.24 15.90
CA GLY A 304 -11.52 3.28 16.49
C GLY A 304 -12.42 2.74 17.61
N LYS A 305 -13.03 1.57 17.42
CA LYS A 305 -13.84 0.91 18.46
C LYS A 305 -13.00 0.51 19.68
N ALA A 306 -11.76 0.04 19.48
CA ALA A 306 -10.85 -0.30 20.57
C ALA A 306 -10.42 0.93 21.38
N GLU A 307 -10.12 2.04 20.72
CA GLU A 307 -9.82 3.32 21.38
C GLU A 307 -11.01 3.83 22.19
N HIS A 308 -12.22 3.85 21.61
CA HIS A 308 -13.43 4.25 22.29
C HIS A 308 -13.79 3.34 23.49
N LEU A 309 -13.57 2.02 23.34
CA LEU A 309 -13.80 1.07 24.44
C LEU A 309 -12.80 1.30 25.56
N ALA A 310 -11.54 1.57 25.22
CA ALA A 310 -10.51 1.86 26.19
C ALA A 310 -10.89 3.06 27.08
N ASP A 311 -11.35 4.15 26.49
CA ASP A 311 -11.79 5.32 27.24
C ASP A 311 -13.08 5.07 28.04
N ARG A 312 -14.03 4.29 27.52
CA ARG A 312 -15.24 3.86 28.26
C ARG A 312 -14.94 2.99 29.49
N LEU A 313 -13.81 2.30 29.53
CA LEU A 313 -13.45 1.48 30.69
C LEU A 313 -12.93 2.31 31.87
N VAL A 314 -12.46 3.55 31.67
CA VAL A 314 -11.94 4.43 32.73
C VAL A 314 -12.99 4.69 33.84
N PRO A 315 -14.24 5.07 33.57
CA PRO A 315 -15.27 5.22 34.60
C PRO A 315 -15.49 3.92 35.41
N TYR A 316 -15.47 2.76 34.75
CA TYR A 316 -15.64 1.48 35.43
C TYR A 316 -14.45 1.13 36.33
N THR A 317 -13.22 1.48 35.92
CA THR A 317 -12.03 1.32 36.74
C THR A 317 -12.11 2.22 37.98
N LEU A 318 -12.56 3.47 37.84
CA LEU A 318 -12.78 4.38 38.97
C LEU A 318 -13.88 3.87 39.91
N ALA A 319 -15.00 3.41 39.37
CA ALA A 319 -16.09 2.82 40.15
C ALA A 319 -15.63 1.54 40.89
N GLY A 320 -14.92 0.66 40.21
CA GLY A 320 -14.31 -0.56 40.80
C GLY A 320 -13.30 -0.22 41.89
N THR A 321 -12.52 0.84 41.70
CA THR A 321 -11.61 1.37 42.74
C THR A 321 -12.36 1.82 43.99
N GLY A 322 -13.42 2.64 43.79
CA GLY A 322 -14.29 3.07 44.89
C GLY A 322 -14.95 1.92 45.62
N LEU A 323 -15.47 0.93 44.89
CA LEU A 323 -16.08 -0.27 45.42
C LEU A 323 -15.05 -1.11 46.23
N THR A 324 -13.85 -1.29 45.70
CA THR A 324 -12.76 -2.00 46.39
C THR A 324 -12.42 -1.34 47.72
N TYR A 325 -12.39 0.00 47.76
CA TYR A 325 -12.15 0.75 48.99
C TYR A 325 -13.31 0.54 50.00
N LEU A 326 -14.54 0.64 49.54
CA LEU A 326 -15.73 0.43 50.40
C LEU A 326 -15.74 -0.95 51.02
N LEU A 327 -15.42 -1.98 50.26
CA LEU A 327 -15.45 -3.38 50.71
C LEU A 327 -14.26 -3.76 51.58
N THR A 328 -13.04 -3.30 51.18
CA THR A 328 -11.81 -3.76 51.85
C THR A 328 -11.28 -2.80 52.93
N ARG A 329 -11.68 -1.52 52.86
CA ARG A 329 -11.13 -0.41 53.64
C ARG A 329 -9.61 -0.37 53.60
N ASN A 330 -9.02 -0.92 52.57
CA ASN A 330 -7.56 -1.03 52.40
C ASN A 330 -7.10 -0.26 51.16
N MET A 331 -6.42 0.84 51.38
CA MET A 331 -5.93 1.72 50.32
C MET A 331 -4.91 1.05 49.39
N THR A 332 -4.09 0.15 49.90
CA THR A 332 -3.11 -0.58 49.08
C THR A 332 -3.80 -1.44 48.03
N LYS A 333 -4.89 -2.15 48.43
CA LYS A 333 -5.72 -2.94 47.53
C LYS A 333 -6.45 -2.02 46.51
N THR A 334 -6.90 -0.88 46.98
CA THR A 334 -7.56 0.14 46.14
C THR A 334 -6.61 0.70 45.07
N LEU A 335 -5.38 1.05 45.46
CA LEU A 335 -4.37 1.53 44.52
C LEU A 335 -3.95 0.46 43.51
N ALA A 336 -3.97 -0.82 43.87
CA ALA A 336 -3.66 -1.90 42.92
C ALA A 336 -4.64 -1.96 41.73
N VAL A 337 -5.91 -1.58 41.94
CA VAL A 337 -6.91 -1.48 40.85
C VAL A 337 -6.57 -0.29 39.93
N LEU A 338 -6.22 0.88 40.51
CA LEU A 338 -5.86 2.08 39.74
C LEU A 338 -4.59 1.92 38.91
N MET A 339 -3.68 1.01 39.30
CA MET A 339 -2.41 0.80 38.59
C MET A 339 -2.58 -0.04 37.32
N VAL A 340 -3.75 -0.58 37.05
CA VAL A 340 -4.03 -1.41 35.87
C VAL A 340 -4.99 -0.67 34.96
N ASP A 341 -4.47 -0.24 33.82
CA ASP A 341 -5.23 0.46 32.79
C ASP A 341 -5.37 -0.39 31.52
N PHE A 342 -6.60 -0.49 31.02
CA PHE A 342 -6.88 -1.22 29.78
C PHE A 342 -6.54 -0.41 28.52
N SER A 343 -6.54 0.90 28.63
CA SER A 343 -6.45 1.82 27.51
C SER A 343 -5.06 1.83 26.86
N CYS A 344 -3.99 1.85 27.67
CA CYS A 344 -2.64 2.01 27.16
C CYS A 344 -2.22 0.91 26.21
N ALA A 345 -2.45 -0.35 26.58
CA ALA A 345 -2.07 -1.48 25.75
C ALA A 345 -2.87 -1.52 24.43
N LEU A 346 -4.16 -1.13 24.47
CA LEU A 346 -4.99 -1.07 23.26
C LEU A 346 -4.55 0.05 22.33
N LYS A 347 -4.36 1.26 22.85
CA LYS A 347 -3.94 2.44 22.07
C LYS A 347 -2.54 2.27 21.47
N LEU A 348 -1.67 1.46 22.05
CA LEU A 348 -0.34 1.16 21.52
C LEU A 348 -0.35 0.02 20.51
N ALA A 349 -0.95 -1.11 20.87
CA ALA A 349 -0.81 -2.35 20.10
C ALA A 349 -1.59 -2.34 18.77
N MET A 350 -2.71 -1.61 18.69
CA MET A 350 -3.55 -1.59 17.49
C MET A 350 -2.89 -0.83 16.33
N PRO A 351 -2.49 0.45 16.46
CA PRO A 351 -1.79 1.18 15.40
C PRO A 351 -0.50 0.46 14.96
N ILE A 352 0.27 -0.08 15.90
CA ILE A 352 1.50 -0.81 15.58
C ILE A 352 1.21 -2.07 14.77
N SER A 353 0.13 -2.79 15.07
CA SER A 353 -0.28 -3.97 14.29
C SER A 353 -0.63 -3.58 12.85
N VAL A 354 -1.33 -2.46 12.65
CA VAL A 354 -1.69 -1.92 11.33
C VAL A 354 -0.44 -1.49 10.56
N LEU A 355 0.44 -0.70 11.18
CA LEU A 355 1.70 -0.27 10.55
C LEU A 355 2.59 -1.47 10.18
N SER A 356 2.62 -2.51 11.03
CA SER A 356 3.33 -3.76 10.73
C SER A 356 2.73 -4.50 9.53
N ALA A 357 1.40 -4.51 9.40
CA ALA A 357 0.71 -5.11 8.26
C ALA A 357 0.99 -4.36 6.95
N ILE A 358 0.93 -3.03 6.98
CA ILE A 358 1.26 -2.18 5.81
C ILE A 358 2.74 -2.37 5.42
N ARG A 359 3.66 -2.41 6.39
CA ARG A 359 5.07 -2.71 6.15
C ARG A 359 5.26 -4.09 5.52
N GLU A 360 4.57 -5.11 6.03
CA GLU A 360 4.67 -6.46 5.49
C GLU A 360 4.12 -6.54 4.07
N ALA A 361 2.98 -5.89 3.78
CA ALA A 361 2.43 -5.77 2.44
C ALA A 361 3.44 -5.13 1.47
N SER A 362 4.15 -4.08 1.90
CA SER A 362 5.16 -3.41 1.07
C SER A 362 6.37 -4.29 0.71
N LEU A 363 6.65 -5.36 1.46
CA LEU A 363 7.69 -6.33 1.09
C LEU A 363 7.31 -7.20 -0.12
N TYR A 364 6.04 -7.23 -0.47
CA TYR A 364 5.46 -7.95 -1.60
C TYR A 364 5.00 -6.98 -2.70
N ASP A 365 5.58 -5.78 -2.77
CA ASP A 365 5.19 -4.75 -3.73
C ASP A 365 3.71 -4.32 -3.65
N ILE A 366 3.09 -4.47 -2.48
CA ILE A 366 1.72 -4.06 -2.22
C ILE A 366 1.72 -2.78 -1.39
N THR A 367 1.18 -1.70 -1.94
CA THR A 367 1.00 -0.43 -1.22
C THR A 367 -0.43 -0.29 -0.74
N VAL A 368 -0.63 -0.07 0.56
CA VAL A 368 -1.95 0.10 1.18
C VAL A 368 -2.04 1.48 1.82
N LYS A 369 -3.05 2.27 1.47
CA LYS A 369 -3.20 3.66 1.93
C LYS A 369 -3.70 3.79 3.37
N GLY A 370 -4.21 2.72 4.00
CA GLY A 370 -4.66 2.80 5.39
C GLY A 370 -5.22 1.52 5.98
N GLY A 371 -5.26 1.47 7.30
CA GLY A 371 -5.74 0.30 8.06
C GLY A 371 -7.19 -0.08 7.79
N LYS A 372 -8.05 0.89 7.46
CA LYS A 372 -9.46 0.62 7.12
C LYS A 372 -9.60 -0.29 5.92
N PHE A 373 -8.67 -0.21 4.96
CA PHE A 373 -8.70 -1.03 3.75
C PHE A 373 -8.29 -2.47 4.04
N LEU A 374 -7.26 -2.68 4.90
CA LEU A 374 -6.90 -4.02 5.36
C LEU A 374 -8.05 -4.69 6.13
N GLU A 375 -8.78 -3.93 6.96
CA GLU A 375 -9.98 -4.43 7.64
C GLU A 375 -11.07 -4.81 6.64
N ALA A 376 -11.36 -3.96 5.65
CA ALA A 376 -12.36 -4.20 4.63
C ALA A 376 -11.99 -5.43 3.78
N ILE A 377 -10.71 -5.57 3.37
CA ILE A 377 -10.20 -6.76 2.67
C ILE A 377 -10.39 -8.04 3.50
N ALA A 378 -10.08 -7.98 4.80
CA ALA A 378 -10.29 -9.14 5.68
C ALA A 378 -11.77 -9.55 5.75
N GLN A 379 -12.69 -8.57 5.75
CA GLN A 379 -14.14 -8.78 5.84
C GLN A 379 -14.80 -9.04 4.48
N ALA A 380 -14.09 -8.80 3.38
CA ALA A 380 -14.64 -8.96 2.04
C ALA A 380 -15.02 -10.40 1.76
N ASP A 381 -16.21 -10.57 1.20
CA ASP A 381 -16.81 -11.83 0.78
C ASP A 381 -16.98 -11.92 -0.74
N THR A 382 -16.93 -10.79 -1.44
CA THR A 382 -17.10 -10.66 -2.89
C THR A 382 -15.90 -9.98 -3.51
N ILE A 383 -15.36 -10.55 -4.59
CA ILE A 383 -14.32 -9.94 -5.43
C ILE A 383 -14.85 -9.83 -6.85
N VAL A 384 -14.68 -8.65 -7.44
CA VAL A 384 -14.99 -8.36 -8.84
C VAL A 384 -13.67 -8.09 -9.57
N PHE A 385 -13.40 -8.86 -10.60
CA PHE A 385 -12.25 -8.68 -11.48
C PHE A 385 -12.70 -8.03 -12.79
N ASP A 386 -12.01 -6.98 -13.21
CA ASP A 386 -11.99 -6.65 -14.63
C ASP A 386 -11.19 -7.71 -15.39
N LYS A 387 -11.55 -7.99 -16.65
CA LYS A 387 -10.81 -8.97 -17.46
C LYS A 387 -9.50 -8.38 -17.96
N THR A 388 -9.59 -7.28 -18.69
CA THR A 388 -8.47 -6.70 -19.47
C THR A 388 -7.45 -6.02 -18.56
N GLY A 389 -6.17 -6.33 -18.72
CA GLY A 389 -5.11 -5.76 -17.88
C GLY A 389 -5.05 -6.30 -16.44
N THR A 390 -6.06 -7.09 -16.03
CA THR A 390 -6.13 -7.69 -14.69
C THR A 390 -5.98 -9.21 -14.76
N LEU A 391 -6.96 -9.91 -15.32
CA LEU A 391 -6.90 -11.36 -15.55
C LEU A 391 -6.07 -11.73 -16.78
N THR A 392 -5.82 -10.75 -17.65
CA THR A 392 -4.95 -10.83 -18.81
C THR A 392 -3.72 -9.93 -18.62
N LYS A 393 -2.73 -10.06 -19.49
CA LYS A 393 -1.51 -9.24 -19.45
C LYS A 393 -1.64 -7.90 -20.17
N ALA A 394 -2.80 -7.60 -20.76
CA ALA A 394 -3.00 -6.45 -21.65
C ALA A 394 -1.98 -6.37 -22.80
N GLU A 395 -1.53 -7.51 -23.30
CA GLU A 395 -0.67 -7.66 -24.47
C GLU A 395 -1.45 -8.34 -25.61
N PRO A 396 -2.59 -7.77 -26.05
CA PRO A 396 -3.38 -8.38 -27.09
C PRO A 396 -2.60 -8.42 -28.40
N THR A 397 -2.81 -9.49 -29.17
CA THR A 397 -2.20 -9.68 -30.47
C THR A 397 -3.25 -10.09 -31.48
N VAL A 398 -3.12 -9.64 -32.73
CA VAL A 398 -3.98 -10.11 -33.82
C VAL A 398 -3.59 -11.56 -34.14
N ALA A 399 -4.50 -12.49 -33.80
CA ALA A 399 -4.31 -13.92 -34.03
C ALA A 399 -4.71 -14.30 -35.46
N LYS A 400 -5.82 -13.75 -35.97
CA LYS A 400 -6.36 -14.03 -37.29
C LYS A 400 -7.21 -12.87 -37.80
N ILE A 401 -7.27 -12.70 -39.10
CA ILE A 401 -8.21 -11.79 -39.77
C ILE A 401 -9.10 -12.61 -40.70
N GLU A 402 -10.39 -12.60 -40.44
CA GLU A 402 -11.37 -13.25 -41.28
C GLU A 402 -12.01 -12.23 -42.21
N THR A 403 -11.86 -12.44 -43.53
CA THR A 403 -12.37 -11.54 -44.58
C THR A 403 -13.77 -11.90 -44.98
N PHE A 404 -14.65 -10.94 -45.18
CA PHE A 404 -16.06 -11.12 -45.61
C PHE A 404 -16.36 -10.40 -46.94
N CYS A 405 -15.32 -9.94 -47.63
CA CYS A 405 -15.39 -9.29 -48.92
C CYS A 405 -14.23 -9.74 -49.84
N GLU A 406 -14.17 -9.25 -51.07
CA GLU A 406 -13.12 -9.61 -52.02
C GLU A 406 -11.77 -8.91 -51.79
N ARG A 407 -11.68 -8.00 -50.83
CA ARG A 407 -10.43 -7.31 -50.48
C ARG A 407 -9.45 -8.24 -49.78
N SER A 408 -8.15 -7.99 -49.96
CA SER A 408 -7.12 -8.79 -49.32
C SER A 408 -7.05 -8.54 -47.81
N GLU A 409 -6.55 -9.53 -47.04
CA GLU A 409 -6.30 -9.41 -45.61
C GLU A 409 -5.40 -8.25 -45.29
N GLU A 410 -4.37 -8.00 -46.12
CA GLU A 410 -3.41 -6.91 -45.91
C GLU A 410 -4.04 -5.51 -46.11
N GLU A 411 -4.95 -5.39 -47.10
CA GLU A 411 -5.70 -4.16 -47.35
C GLU A 411 -6.66 -3.85 -46.20
N LEU A 412 -7.37 -4.86 -45.70
CA LEU A 412 -8.30 -4.69 -44.58
C LEU A 412 -7.57 -4.40 -43.27
N LEU A 413 -6.41 -5.02 -43.05
CA LEU A 413 -5.56 -4.68 -41.89
C LEU A 413 -5.01 -3.25 -41.97
N ARG A 414 -4.64 -2.79 -43.18
CA ARG A 414 -4.19 -1.41 -43.40
C ARG A 414 -5.29 -0.41 -43.06
N ILE A 415 -6.51 -0.66 -43.52
CA ILE A 415 -7.68 0.17 -43.21
C ILE A 415 -7.94 0.19 -41.69
N ALA A 416 -7.97 -0.98 -41.08
CA ALA A 416 -8.17 -1.08 -39.63
C ALA A 416 -7.08 -0.37 -38.84
N ALA A 417 -5.80 -0.52 -39.20
CA ALA A 417 -4.70 0.14 -38.54
C ALA A 417 -4.76 1.67 -38.67
N CYS A 418 -5.15 2.18 -39.87
CA CYS A 418 -5.35 3.60 -40.11
C CYS A 418 -6.47 4.19 -39.22
N LEU A 419 -7.58 3.44 -39.02
CA LEU A 419 -8.67 3.86 -38.15
C LEU A 419 -8.27 3.88 -36.67
N GLU A 420 -7.50 2.89 -36.24
CA GLU A 420 -7.14 2.65 -34.83
C GLU A 420 -5.87 3.42 -34.38
N GLU A 421 -5.09 4.01 -35.30
CA GLU A 421 -3.79 4.62 -35.01
C GLU A 421 -3.85 5.74 -33.97
N HIS A 422 -4.94 6.50 -33.95
CA HIS A 422 -5.10 7.64 -33.05
C HIS A 422 -5.78 7.30 -31.72
N PHE A 423 -6.10 6.02 -31.48
CA PHE A 423 -6.83 5.60 -30.28
C PHE A 423 -5.97 4.74 -29.35
N PRO A 424 -5.72 5.22 -28.14
CA PRO A 424 -4.74 4.63 -27.23
C PRO A 424 -5.32 3.46 -26.38
N HIS A 425 -6.12 2.57 -26.97
CA HIS A 425 -6.55 1.37 -26.24
C HIS A 425 -5.80 0.11 -26.70
N SER A 426 -5.75 -0.91 -25.87
CA SER A 426 -4.91 -2.10 -26.06
C SER A 426 -5.23 -2.86 -27.37
N MET A 427 -6.49 -2.94 -27.76
CA MET A 427 -6.90 -3.61 -29.02
C MET A 427 -6.47 -2.81 -30.26
N ALA A 428 -6.59 -1.47 -30.23
CA ALA A 428 -6.10 -0.59 -31.28
C ALA A 428 -4.60 -0.78 -31.48
N LYS A 429 -3.84 -0.77 -30.40
CA LYS A 429 -2.39 -1.02 -30.44
C LYS A 429 -2.05 -2.38 -31.06
N ALA A 430 -2.82 -3.43 -30.75
CA ALA A 430 -2.61 -4.76 -31.33
C ALA A 430 -2.76 -4.76 -32.84
N VAL A 431 -3.77 -4.03 -33.38
CA VAL A 431 -4.02 -3.89 -34.82
C VAL A 431 -2.89 -3.11 -35.52
N VAL A 432 -2.49 -1.97 -34.95
CA VAL A 432 -1.38 -1.14 -35.46
C VAL A 432 -0.06 -1.91 -35.43
N ASP A 433 0.23 -2.62 -34.34
CA ASP A 433 1.45 -3.43 -34.21
C ASP A 433 1.46 -4.61 -35.18
N ALA A 434 0.30 -5.21 -35.46
CA ALA A 434 0.17 -6.26 -36.47
C ALA A 434 0.48 -5.73 -37.90
N ALA A 435 -0.01 -4.53 -38.22
CA ALA A 435 0.31 -3.86 -39.50
C ALA A 435 1.81 -3.55 -39.59
N LYS A 436 2.41 -2.98 -38.55
CA LYS A 436 3.85 -2.71 -38.47
C LYS A 436 4.72 -3.96 -38.64
N LYS A 437 4.37 -5.06 -37.95
CA LYS A 437 5.09 -6.35 -38.05
C LYS A 437 5.06 -6.94 -39.46
N ARG A 438 3.98 -6.68 -40.23
CA ARG A 438 3.83 -7.11 -41.63
C ARG A 438 4.41 -6.10 -42.61
N ASN A 439 5.08 -5.01 -42.16
CA ASN A 439 5.59 -3.90 -42.95
C ASN A 439 4.53 -3.22 -43.84
N ILE A 440 3.31 -3.15 -43.36
CA ILE A 440 2.20 -2.49 -44.05
C ILE A 440 2.27 -1.00 -43.67
N SER A 441 2.56 -0.13 -44.66
CA SER A 441 2.48 1.30 -44.45
C SER A 441 1.00 1.72 -44.40
N HIS A 442 0.64 2.44 -43.34
CA HIS A 442 -0.71 2.98 -43.16
C HIS A 442 -0.55 4.51 -43.00
N GLU A 443 -0.40 5.21 -44.12
CA GLU A 443 -0.52 6.67 -44.14
C GLU A 443 -1.96 7.08 -43.86
N GLU A 444 -2.18 8.27 -43.26
CA GLU A 444 -3.53 8.79 -42.99
C GLU A 444 -4.33 8.85 -44.27
N MET A 445 -5.39 7.98 -44.36
CA MET A 445 -6.26 7.83 -45.52
C MET A 445 -7.65 8.41 -45.27
N HIS A 446 -7.91 8.97 -44.08
CA HIS A 446 -9.23 9.45 -43.67
C HIS A 446 -9.30 10.99 -43.60
N SER A 447 -10.50 11.54 -43.77
CA SER A 447 -10.73 13.00 -43.72
C SER A 447 -10.95 13.49 -42.27
N LYS A 448 -12.00 13.07 -41.62
CA LYS A 448 -12.35 13.41 -40.22
C LYS A 448 -12.90 12.18 -39.54
N VAL A 449 -12.28 11.79 -38.44
CA VAL A 449 -12.70 10.65 -37.63
C VAL A 449 -13.78 11.09 -36.64
N GLU A 450 -14.91 10.39 -36.63
CA GLU A 450 -15.90 10.50 -35.57
C GLU A 450 -15.72 9.34 -34.59
N TYR A 451 -15.26 9.69 -33.40
CA TYR A 451 -15.10 8.73 -32.30
C TYR A 451 -16.38 8.69 -31.46
N ILE A 452 -16.93 7.52 -31.30
CA ILE A 452 -18.08 7.26 -30.40
C ILE A 452 -17.55 6.52 -29.18
N VAL A 453 -17.50 7.23 -28.05
CA VAL A 453 -16.90 6.74 -26.80
C VAL A 453 -17.48 5.36 -26.43
N ALA A 454 -16.56 4.42 -26.16
CA ALA A 454 -16.82 3.04 -25.77
C ALA A 454 -17.50 2.13 -26.84
N HIS A 455 -17.79 2.61 -28.05
CA HIS A 455 -18.50 1.86 -29.09
C HIS A 455 -17.63 1.56 -30.30
N GLY A 456 -17.00 2.57 -30.91
CA GLY A 456 -16.17 2.38 -32.10
C GLY A 456 -15.87 3.67 -32.85
N ILE A 457 -15.38 3.49 -34.07
CA ILE A 457 -14.93 4.56 -34.95
C ILE A 457 -15.68 4.52 -36.26
N SER A 458 -16.15 5.68 -36.72
CA SER A 458 -16.78 5.86 -38.03
C SER A 458 -16.06 6.98 -38.80
N THR A 459 -15.68 6.74 -40.05
CA THR A 459 -15.06 7.74 -40.93
C THR A 459 -15.27 7.44 -42.40
N MET A 460 -14.86 8.36 -43.26
CA MET A 460 -14.83 8.18 -44.72
C MET A 460 -13.40 7.90 -45.19
N ILE A 461 -13.21 6.77 -45.90
CA ILE A 461 -11.95 6.40 -46.54
C ILE A 461 -12.22 6.24 -48.03
N ASP A 462 -11.53 6.98 -48.89
CA ASP A 462 -11.70 6.92 -50.37
C ASP A 462 -13.18 6.93 -50.82
N GLU A 463 -13.99 7.84 -50.25
CA GLU A 463 -15.45 8.00 -50.50
C GLU A 463 -16.33 6.85 -49.95
N HIS A 464 -15.77 5.85 -49.29
CA HIS A 464 -16.49 4.75 -48.62
C HIS A 464 -16.61 4.99 -47.13
N LYS A 465 -17.79 4.74 -46.55
CA LYS A 465 -17.95 4.82 -45.08
C LYS A 465 -17.33 3.58 -44.45
N ALA A 466 -16.29 3.75 -43.69
CA ALA A 466 -15.61 2.69 -42.92
C ALA A 466 -15.94 2.82 -41.44
N ILE A 467 -16.26 1.70 -40.81
CA ILE A 467 -16.67 1.60 -39.41
C ILE A 467 -15.87 0.46 -38.78
N ILE A 468 -15.27 0.71 -37.61
CA ILE A 468 -14.59 -0.33 -36.86
C ILE A 468 -15.03 -0.23 -35.37
N GLY A 469 -15.33 -1.37 -34.73
CA GLY A 469 -15.78 -1.38 -33.36
C GLY A 469 -16.30 -2.71 -32.85
N SER A 470 -17.07 -2.66 -31.75
CA SER A 470 -17.74 -3.80 -31.14
C SER A 470 -18.89 -4.35 -32.03
N ALA A 471 -19.37 -5.57 -31.73
CA ALA A 471 -20.54 -6.15 -32.41
C ALA A 471 -21.77 -5.25 -32.25
N HIS A 472 -22.03 -4.75 -31.06
CA HIS A 472 -23.13 -3.83 -30.76
C HIS A 472 -23.07 -2.60 -31.67
N PHE A 473 -21.91 -1.93 -31.70
CA PHE A 473 -21.72 -0.73 -32.51
C PHE A 473 -21.97 -1.00 -34.02
N VAL A 474 -21.36 -2.06 -34.55
CA VAL A 474 -21.44 -2.34 -36.01
C VAL A 474 -22.80 -2.85 -36.43
N PHE A 475 -23.44 -3.74 -35.64
CA PHE A 475 -24.68 -4.39 -36.06
C PHE A 475 -25.96 -3.75 -35.51
N GLU A 476 -25.92 -3.18 -34.28
CA GLU A 476 -27.12 -2.59 -33.65
C GLU A 476 -27.18 -1.06 -33.87
N ASP A 477 -26.10 -0.33 -33.62
CA ASP A 477 -26.09 1.13 -33.77
C ASP A 477 -26.01 1.55 -35.24
N GLU A 478 -25.05 0.99 -36.00
CA GLU A 478 -24.78 1.34 -37.40
C GLU A 478 -25.51 0.45 -38.41
N HIS A 479 -26.27 -0.53 -37.93
CA HIS A 479 -27.11 -1.41 -38.73
C HIS A 479 -26.41 -2.11 -39.91
N CYS A 480 -25.12 -2.43 -39.78
CA CYS A 480 -24.37 -3.14 -40.78
C CYS A 480 -24.85 -4.60 -40.89
N VAL A 481 -24.72 -5.18 -42.07
CA VAL A 481 -25.19 -6.55 -42.36
C VAL A 481 -24.04 -7.48 -42.73
N ILE A 482 -24.18 -8.76 -42.39
CA ILE A 482 -23.28 -9.81 -42.86
C ILE A 482 -23.60 -10.07 -44.34
N PRO A 483 -22.61 -10.14 -45.26
CA PRO A 483 -22.84 -10.45 -46.66
C PRO A 483 -23.52 -11.80 -46.85
N GLU A 484 -24.45 -11.89 -47.82
CA GLU A 484 -25.20 -13.12 -48.14
C GLU A 484 -24.25 -14.32 -48.40
N GLY A 485 -24.52 -15.45 -47.75
CA GLY A 485 -23.73 -16.68 -47.86
C GLY A 485 -22.48 -16.74 -47.00
N MET A 486 -22.23 -15.73 -46.12
CA MET A 486 -21.11 -15.71 -45.21
C MET A 486 -21.52 -15.98 -43.75
N GLU A 487 -22.79 -16.28 -43.48
CA GLU A 487 -23.36 -16.52 -42.16
C GLU A 487 -22.70 -17.73 -41.45
N GLU A 488 -22.43 -18.81 -42.18
CA GLU A 488 -21.73 -19.98 -41.63
C GLU A 488 -20.31 -19.65 -41.24
N LYS A 489 -19.59 -18.83 -42.03
CA LYS A 489 -18.24 -18.38 -41.73
C LYS A 489 -18.21 -17.51 -40.46
N PHE A 490 -19.20 -16.64 -40.30
CA PHE A 490 -19.37 -15.81 -39.12
C PHE A 490 -19.66 -16.64 -37.86
N ALA A 491 -20.47 -17.70 -37.99
CA ALA A 491 -20.83 -18.57 -36.87
C ALA A 491 -19.68 -19.42 -36.34
N VAL A 492 -18.63 -19.65 -37.14
CA VAL A 492 -17.45 -20.49 -36.80
C VAL A 492 -16.26 -19.66 -36.29
N LEU A 493 -16.46 -18.36 -36.03
CA LEU A 493 -15.40 -17.52 -35.44
C LEU A 493 -14.93 -18.09 -34.10
N PRO A 494 -13.62 -18.02 -33.76
CA PRO A 494 -13.07 -18.52 -32.50
C PRO A 494 -13.72 -17.89 -31.26
N GLU A 495 -14.23 -18.70 -30.33
CA GLU A 495 -14.96 -18.21 -29.15
C GLU A 495 -14.02 -17.58 -28.10
N GLU A 496 -12.77 -18.05 -28.09
CA GLU A 496 -11.75 -17.59 -27.14
C GLU A 496 -11.11 -16.23 -27.47
N HIS A 497 -11.38 -15.69 -28.68
CA HIS A 497 -10.82 -14.41 -29.12
C HIS A 497 -11.82 -13.28 -28.94
N SER A 498 -11.33 -12.10 -28.60
CA SER A 498 -12.09 -10.86 -28.73
C SER A 498 -12.17 -10.47 -30.20
N HIS A 499 -13.34 -10.00 -30.65
CA HIS A 499 -13.58 -9.68 -32.04
C HIS A 499 -13.73 -8.16 -32.24
N LEU A 500 -12.98 -7.62 -33.18
CA LEU A 500 -13.09 -6.25 -33.65
C LEU A 500 -13.67 -6.32 -35.09
N TYR A 501 -14.79 -5.69 -35.29
CA TYR A 501 -15.55 -5.77 -36.56
C TYR A 501 -15.27 -4.55 -37.41
N LEU A 502 -14.82 -4.79 -38.64
CA LEU A 502 -14.63 -3.76 -39.68
C LEU A 502 -15.76 -3.88 -40.74
N ALA A 503 -16.55 -2.85 -40.92
CA ALA A 503 -17.58 -2.75 -41.94
C ALA A 503 -17.27 -1.62 -42.91
N ILE A 504 -17.61 -1.81 -44.17
CA ILE A 504 -17.45 -0.82 -45.25
C ILE A 504 -18.81 -0.73 -45.99
N ASP A 505 -19.30 0.51 -46.14
CA ASP A 505 -20.58 0.81 -46.79
C ASP A 505 -21.75 -0.03 -46.24
N GLY A 506 -21.80 -0.20 -44.92
CA GLY A 506 -22.88 -0.92 -44.24
C GLY A 506 -22.81 -2.45 -44.34
N LYS A 507 -21.72 -3.03 -44.86
CA LYS A 507 -21.50 -4.48 -44.92
C LYS A 507 -20.24 -4.87 -44.16
N LEU A 508 -20.31 -5.99 -43.43
CA LEU A 508 -19.16 -6.56 -42.77
C LEU A 508 -18.05 -6.88 -43.78
N ALA A 509 -16.88 -6.31 -43.63
CA ALA A 509 -15.73 -6.49 -44.51
C ALA A 509 -14.68 -7.44 -43.90
N ALA A 510 -14.43 -7.33 -42.61
CA ALA A 510 -13.52 -8.22 -41.85
C ALA A 510 -13.90 -8.35 -40.39
N VAL A 511 -13.47 -9.46 -39.78
CA VAL A 511 -13.44 -9.65 -38.35
C VAL A 511 -11.97 -9.89 -37.94
N ILE A 512 -11.43 -9.00 -37.13
CA ILE A 512 -10.08 -9.10 -36.58
C ILE A 512 -10.19 -9.85 -35.27
N CYS A 513 -9.68 -11.06 -35.22
CA CYS A 513 -9.66 -11.90 -34.02
C CYS A 513 -8.45 -11.54 -33.20
N ILE A 514 -8.66 -10.99 -32.03
CA ILE A 514 -7.63 -10.54 -31.11
C ILE A 514 -7.51 -11.51 -29.94
N HIS A 515 -6.32 -12.06 -29.75
CA HIS A 515 -6.00 -12.93 -28.64
C HIS A 515 -5.36 -12.13 -27.53
N ASP A 516 -6.02 -12.06 -26.37
CA ASP A 516 -5.50 -11.48 -25.14
C ASP A 516 -5.27 -12.62 -24.13
N PRO A 517 -4.03 -13.08 -23.96
CA PRO A 517 -3.76 -14.28 -23.19
C PRO A 517 -4.09 -14.11 -21.70
N ILE A 518 -4.90 -15.03 -21.19
CA ILE A 518 -5.21 -15.12 -19.76
C ILE A 518 -3.93 -15.45 -18.99
N ARG A 519 -3.72 -14.80 -17.86
CA ARG A 519 -2.61 -15.09 -16.96
C ARG A 519 -2.68 -16.55 -16.46
N GLN A 520 -1.57 -17.27 -16.50
CA GLN A 520 -1.54 -18.70 -16.13
C GLN A 520 -1.92 -18.93 -14.67
N GLU A 521 -1.68 -17.95 -13.83
CA GLU A 521 -2.00 -17.96 -12.41
C GLU A 521 -3.47 -17.60 -12.09
N ALA A 522 -4.29 -17.16 -13.04
CA ALA A 522 -5.67 -16.69 -12.78
C ALA A 522 -6.51 -17.77 -12.08
N PHE A 523 -6.59 -18.98 -12.65
CA PHE A 523 -7.35 -20.08 -12.05
C PHE A 523 -6.87 -20.49 -10.65
N PRO A 524 -5.57 -20.77 -10.40
CA PRO A 524 -5.12 -21.10 -9.04
C PRO A 524 -5.26 -19.96 -8.04
N VAL A 525 -5.17 -18.70 -8.45
CA VAL A 525 -5.40 -17.53 -7.60
C VAL A 525 -6.86 -17.46 -7.17
N ILE A 526 -7.82 -17.57 -8.10
CA ILE A 526 -9.25 -17.57 -7.79
C ILE A 526 -9.60 -18.68 -6.79
N ASN A 527 -9.09 -19.89 -6.99
CA ASN A 527 -9.27 -20.97 -6.02
C ASN A 527 -8.67 -20.69 -4.65
N SER A 528 -7.50 -20.02 -4.61
CA SER A 528 -6.84 -19.65 -3.36
C SER A 528 -7.62 -18.57 -2.61
N LEU A 529 -8.20 -17.60 -3.32
CA LEU A 529 -9.06 -16.56 -2.75
C LEU A 529 -10.34 -17.16 -2.15
N LYS A 530 -10.97 -18.12 -2.84
CA LYS A 530 -12.13 -18.86 -2.31
C LYS A 530 -11.77 -19.60 -1.01
N ARG A 531 -10.60 -20.23 -0.94
CA ARG A 531 -10.09 -20.87 0.30
C ARG A 531 -9.77 -19.86 1.40
N ALA A 532 -9.39 -18.63 1.04
CA ALA A 532 -9.09 -17.55 1.99
C ALA A 532 -10.33 -16.84 2.54
N GLY A 533 -11.55 -17.27 2.12
CA GLY A 533 -12.81 -16.79 2.67
C GLY A 533 -13.63 -15.90 1.73
N ILE A 534 -13.25 -15.80 0.44
CA ILE A 534 -14.09 -15.16 -0.58
C ILE A 534 -15.18 -16.13 -1.01
N SER A 535 -16.43 -15.73 -0.88
CA SER A 535 -17.59 -16.57 -1.21
C SER A 535 -18.08 -16.41 -2.64
N LYS A 536 -17.77 -15.26 -3.26
CA LYS A 536 -18.22 -14.92 -4.61
C LYS A 536 -17.10 -14.23 -5.39
N VAL A 537 -16.75 -14.79 -6.55
CA VAL A 537 -15.80 -14.21 -7.50
C VAL A 537 -16.51 -13.92 -8.81
N VAL A 538 -16.45 -12.68 -9.24
CA VAL A 538 -17.16 -12.17 -10.42
C VAL A 538 -16.14 -11.66 -11.43
N MET A 539 -16.35 -11.92 -12.72
CA MET A 539 -15.61 -11.31 -13.81
C MET A 539 -16.53 -10.34 -14.57
N MET A 540 -16.02 -9.16 -14.90
CA MET A 540 -16.67 -8.20 -15.76
C MET A 540 -15.81 -7.91 -16.98
N THR A 541 -16.43 -7.79 -18.14
CA THR A 541 -15.74 -7.51 -19.41
C THR A 541 -16.63 -6.77 -20.40
N GLY A 542 -16.04 -5.95 -21.25
CA GLY A 542 -16.71 -5.38 -22.43
C GLY A 542 -16.80 -6.35 -23.61
N ASP A 543 -16.22 -7.56 -23.50
CA ASP A 543 -16.31 -8.56 -24.57
C ASP A 543 -17.72 -9.12 -24.72
N SER A 544 -17.94 -9.76 -25.90
CA SER A 544 -19.20 -10.47 -26.20
C SER A 544 -19.48 -11.60 -25.22
N GLU A 545 -20.75 -11.91 -25.03
CA GLU A 545 -21.25 -13.02 -24.19
C GLU A 545 -20.51 -14.35 -24.45
N ARG A 546 -20.22 -14.63 -25.72
CA ARG A 546 -19.53 -15.85 -26.15
C ARG A 546 -18.12 -15.95 -25.61
N THR A 547 -17.34 -14.86 -25.75
CA THR A 547 -15.97 -14.76 -25.26
C THR A 547 -15.93 -14.76 -23.72
N ALA A 548 -16.81 -13.99 -23.07
CA ALA A 548 -16.90 -13.90 -21.62
C ALA A 548 -17.18 -15.27 -20.98
N ARG A 549 -18.09 -16.05 -21.56
CA ARG A 549 -18.43 -17.41 -21.10
C ARG A 549 -17.24 -18.36 -21.21
N ALA A 550 -16.52 -18.35 -22.33
CA ALA A 550 -15.34 -19.21 -22.53
C ALA A 550 -14.24 -18.89 -21.51
N VAL A 551 -13.95 -17.62 -21.29
CA VAL A 551 -12.97 -17.16 -20.31
C VAL A 551 -13.41 -17.52 -18.88
N ALA A 552 -14.66 -17.24 -18.50
CA ALA A 552 -15.20 -17.54 -17.18
C ALA A 552 -15.10 -19.03 -16.82
N ALA A 553 -15.40 -19.91 -17.78
CA ALA A 553 -15.25 -21.35 -17.61
C ALA A 553 -13.79 -21.77 -17.39
N GLN A 554 -12.83 -21.13 -18.08
CA GLN A 554 -11.40 -21.41 -17.96
C GLN A 554 -10.83 -21.01 -16.62
N ILE A 555 -11.22 -19.82 -16.08
CA ILE A 555 -10.67 -19.28 -14.83
C ILE A 555 -11.45 -19.68 -13.58
N GLY A 556 -12.67 -20.21 -13.72
CA GLY A 556 -13.46 -20.76 -12.63
C GLY A 556 -14.09 -19.71 -11.71
N VAL A 557 -14.54 -18.58 -12.26
CA VAL A 557 -15.35 -17.58 -11.53
C VAL A 557 -16.76 -18.09 -11.26
N ASP A 558 -17.45 -17.49 -10.30
CA ASP A 558 -18.82 -17.89 -9.93
C ASP A 558 -19.87 -17.23 -10.83
N GLU A 559 -19.62 -15.99 -11.23
CA GLU A 559 -20.47 -15.22 -12.15
C GLU A 559 -19.60 -14.43 -13.13
N TYR A 560 -20.15 -14.12 -14.28
CA TYR A 560 -19.55 -13.20 -15.24
C TYR A 560 -20.60 -12.29 -15.87
N TYR A 561 -20.16 -11.12 -16.29
CA TYR A 561 -20.98 -10.13 -17.02
C TYR A 561 -20.21 -9.71 -18.26
N SER A 562 -20.86 -9.82 -19.41
CA SER A 562 -20.37 -9.46 -20.74
C SER A 562 -20.95 -8.12 -21.18
N GLU A 563 -20.31 -7.48 -22.17
CA GLU A 563 -20.76 -6.22 -22.78
C GLU A 563 -21.05 -5.10 -21.76
N VAL A 564 -20.29 -5.10 -20.66
CA VAL A 564 -20.50 -4.21 -19.51
C VAL A 564 -19.85 -2.85 -19.77
N LEU A 565 -20.64 -1.79 -19.68
CA LEU A 565 -20.14 -0.42 -19.69
C LEU A 565 -19.59 -0.04 -18.32
N PRO A 566 -18.69 0.97 -18.23
CA PRO A 566 -18.14 1.44 -16.96
C PRO A 566 -19.20 1.80 -15.90
N GLU A 567 -20.31 2.40 -16.32
CA GLU A 567 -21.44 2.77 -15.46
C GLU A 567 -22.17 1.55 -14.87
N ASP A 568 -22.31 0.47 -15.65
CA ASP A 568 -22.95 -0.77 -15.19
C ASP A 568 -22.13 -1.49 -14.14
N LYS A 569 -20.81 -1.42 -14.24
CA LYS A 569 -19.88 -1.96 -13.22
C LYS A 569 -20.14 -1.32 -11.86
N ALA A 570 -20.28 0.01 -11.81
CA ALA A 570 -20.61 0.73 -10.58
C ALA A 570 -21.96 0.31 -10.00
N GLY A 571 -22.99 0.24 -10.86
CA GLY A 571 -24.33 -0.21 -10.47
C GLY A 571 -24.37 -1.65 -9.91
N PHE A 572 -23.51 -2.54 -10.39
CA PHE A 572 -23.38 -3.88 -9.82
C PHE A 572 -22.79 -3.82 -8.42
N VAL A 573 -21.68 -3.09 -8.22
CA VAL A 573 -21.03 -2.94 -6.91
C VAL A 573 -22.01 -2.37 -5.89
N GLU A 574 -22.78 -1.36 -6.26
CA GLU A 574 -23.78 -0.76 -5.38
C GLU A 574 -24.88 -1.74 -4.99
N ARG A 575 -25.36 -2.60 -5.92
CA ARG A 575 -26.34 -3.65 -5.61
C ARG A 575 -25.80 -4.69 -4.63
N GLU A 576 -24.56 -5.14 -4.80
CA GLU A 576 -23.92 -6.09 -3.90
C GLU A 576 -23.76 -5.47 -2.49
N LYS A 577 -23.35 -4.20 -2.41
CA LYS A 577 -23.25 -3.47 -1.12
C LYS A 577 -24.62 -3.27 -0.47
N ALA A 578 -25.67 -2.98 -1.24
CA ALA A 578 -27.04 -2.86 -0.74
C ALA A 578 -27.56 -4.22 -0.20
N ALA A 579 -27.07 -5.34 -0.73
CA ALA A 579 -27.33 -6.68 -0.22
C ALA A 579 -26.52 -7.03 1.07
N GLY A 580 -25.72 -6.07 1.58
CA GLY A 580 -24.92 -6.22 2.80
C GLY A 580 -23.56 -6.91 2.59
N ARG A 581 -23.12 -7.09 1.37
CA ARG A 581 -21.82 -7.70 1.03
C ARG A 581 -20.71 -6.66 1.06
N LYS A 582 -19.50 -7.13 1.31
CA LYS A 582 -18.27 -6.35 1.25
C LYS A 582 -17.53 -6.67 -0.05
N VAL A 583 -17.39 -5.67 -0.92
CA VAL A 583 -16.92 -5.81 -2.28
C VAL A 583 -15.51 -5.24 -2.45
N ILE A 584 -14.61 -6.08 -3.00
CA ILE A 584 -13.33 -5.65 -3.55
C ILE A 584 -13.50 -5.56 -5.06
N MET A 585 -13.14 -4.42 -5.65
CA MET A 585 -13.01 -4.26 -7.10
C MET A 585 -11.53 -4.24 -7.49
N ILE A 586 -11.17 -5.01 -8.52
CA ILE A 586 -9.80 -5.11 -9.01
C ILE A 586 -9.81 -4.78 -10.50
N GLY A 587 -9.03 -3.78 -10.89
CA GLY A 587 -8.95 -3.30 -12.27
C GLY A 587 -7.62 -2.66 -12.60
N ASP A 588 -7.47 -2.20 -13.84
CA ASP A 588 -6.31 -1.43 -14.32
C ASP A 588 -6.46 0.09 -14.06
N GLY A 589 -7.65 0.52 -13.69
CA GLY A 589 -8.00 1.87 -13.22
C GLY A 589 -8.22 2.92 -14.30
N ILE A 590 -7.96 2.66 -15.57
CA ILE A 590 -8.18 3.64 -16.64
C ILE A 590 -9.66 3.75 -16.98
N ASN A 591 -10.31 2.61 -17.17
CA ASN A 591 -11.71 2.54 -17.61
C ASN A 591 -12.70 2.28 -16.45
N ASP A 592 -12.20 1.95 -15.27
CA ASP A 592 -12.99 1.42 -14.17
C ASP A 592 -13.20 2.41 -13.01
N SER A 593 -12.72 3.66 -13.12
CA SER A 593 -12.78 4.66 -12.05
C SER A 593 -14.14 4.79 -11.33
N PRO A 594 -15.30 4.81 -12.03
CA PRO A 594 -16.59 4.88 -11.35
C PRO A 594 -16.92 3.63 -10.52
N ALA A 595 -16.59 2.44 -11.05
CA ALA A 595 -16.83 1.17 -10.36
C ALA A 595 -15.87 0.95 -9.20
N LEU A 596 -14.61 1.36 -9.40
CA LEU A 596 -13.59 1.33 -8.38
C LEU A 596 -14.03 2.18 -7.18
N SER A 597 -14.42 3.42 -7.38
CA SER A 597 -14.88 4.33 -6.32
C SER A 597 -16.15 3.87 -5.58
N ALA A 598 -16.97 3.02 -6.19
CA ALA A 598 -18.17 2.46 -5.56
C ALA A 598 -17.85 1.31 -4.60
N ALA A 599 -16.72 0.61 -4.73
CA ALA A 599 -16.34 -0.55 -3.94
C ALA A 599 -16.03 -0.21 -2.46
N ASP A 600 -15.94 -1.23 -1.59
CA ASP A 600 -15.44 -1.04 -0.23
C ASP A 600 -13.91 -0.95 -0.22
N VAL A 601 -13.26 -1.60 -1.18
CA VAL A 601 -11.82 -1.49 -1.45
C VAL A 601 -11.56 -1.57 -2.93
N GLU A 602 -10.74 -0.67 -3.37
CA GLU A 602 -10.25 -0.50 -4.72
C GLU A 602 -8.82 -0.99 -4.83
N ILE A 603 -8.56 -1.96 -5.72
CA ILE A 603 -7.22 -2.51 -5.94
C ILE A 603 -6.82 -2.27 -7.40
N ALA A 604 -5.74 -1.53 -7.60
CA ALA A 604 -5.11 -1.38 -8.91
C ALA A 604 -3.92 -2.31 -9.07
N ILE A 605 -3.82 -2.97 -10.25
CA ILE A 605 -2.67 -3.81 -10.61
C ILE A 605 -1.71 -3.01 -11.49
N SER A 606 -0.41 -3.19 -11.29
CA SER A 606 0.69 -2.30 -11.62
C SER A 606 1.00 -2.02 -13.08
N ASP A 607 0.51 -2.80 -14.05
CA ASP A 607 0.73 -2.48 -15.48
C ASP A 607 -0.26 -1.45 -16.01
N GLY A 608 -1.23 -1.03 -15.17
CA GLY A 608 -2.12 0.08 -15.44
C GLY A 608 -1.46 1.45 -15.29
N ALA A 609 -2.15 2.49 -15.76
CA ALA A 609 -1.71 3.87 -15.67
C ALA A 609 -1.38 4.28 -14.23
N GLU A 610 -0.39 5.14 -14.05
CA GLU A 610 -0.05 5.69 -12.72
C GLU A 610 -1.22 6.41 -12.05
N ILE A 611 -2.19 6.89 -12.82
CA ILE A 611 -3.48 7.43 -12.33
C ILE A 611 -4.20 6.43 -11.43
N ALA A 612 -4.30 5.18 -11.86
CA ALA A 612 -4.95 4.13 -11.09
C ALA A 612 -4.27 3.91 -9.73
N ARG A 613 -2.93 4.01 -9.70
CA ARG A 613 -2.16 3.88 -8.46
C ARG A 613 -2.41 5.02 -7.49
N GLU A 614 -2.63 6.23 -8.00
CA GLU A 614 -2.83 7.41 -7.16
C GLU A 614 -4.23 7.46 -6.58
N ILE A 615 -5.23 6.95 -7.29
CA ILE A 615 -6.62 6.91 -6.84
C ILE A 615 -6.90 5.70 -5.96
N ALA A 616 -6.45 4.50 -6.35
CA ALA A 616 -6.77 3.24 -5.68
C ALA A 616 -6.37 3.21 -4.20
N ASP A 617 -7.18 2.54 -3.39
CA ASP A 617 -6.95 2.30 -1.96
C ASP A 617 -5.75 1.38 -1.69
N VAL A 618 -5.54 0.46 -2.62
CA VAL A 618 -4.43 -0.49 -2.63
C VAL A 618 -3.86 -0.62 -4.03
N THR A 619 -2.55 -0.62 -4.13
CA THR A 619 -1.83 -0.83 -5.39
C THR A 619 -0.94 -2.05 -5.29
N ILE A 620 -1.01 -2.94 -6.28
CA ILE A 620 -0.15 -4.11 -6.40
C ILE A 620 0.88 -3.83 -7.50
N GLY A 621 2.15 -3.69 -7.12
CA GLY A 621 3.27 -3.37 -8.02
C GLY A 621 3.87 -4.58 -8.76
N ALA A 622 3.46 -5.79 -8.39
CA ALA A 622 3.99 -7.01 -8.96
C ALA A 622 3.18 -7.47 -10.19
N ASP A 623 3.87 -7.98 -11.20
CA ASP A 623 3.24 -8.63 -12.37
C ASP A 623 2.74 -10.05 -12.00
N ASN A 624 2.07 -10.19 -10.85
CA ASN A 624 1.63 -11.49 -10.34
C ASN A 624 0.36 -11.38 -9.50
N LEU A 625 -0.70 -12.06 -9.92
CA LEU A 625 -1.99 -12.08 -9.22
C LEU A 625 -1.92 -12.76 -7.83
N TYR A 626 -0.89 -13.56 -7.52
CA TYR A 626 -0.77 -14.17 -6.18
C TYR A 626 -0.62 -13.14 -5.07
N GLU A 627 -0.21 -11.91 -5.37
CA GLU A 627 -0.12 -10.84 -4.39
C GLU A 627 -1.49 -10.42 -3.82
N ILE A 628 -2.58 -10.67 -4.54
CA ILE A 628 -3.95 -10.49 -4.01
C ILE A 628 -4.22 -11.52 -2.91
N VAL A 629 -3.76 -12.76 -3.08
CA VAL A 629 -3.88 -13.81 -2.05
C VAL A 629 -3.02 -13.46 -0.83
N THR A 630 -1.80 -12.97 -1.06
CA THR A 630 -0.88 -12.49 -0.03
C THR A 630 -1.51 -11.34 0.76
N LEU A 631 -2.10 -10.36 0.08
CA LEU A 631 -2.81 -9.25 0.71
C LEU A 631 -3.99 -9.71 1.58
N LYS A 632 -4.80 -10.66 1.08
CA LYS A 632 -5.90 -11.26 1.85
C LYS A 632 -5.39 -12.01 3.08
N ALA A 633 -4.26 -12.72 2.94
CA ALA A 633 -3.63 -13.44 4.06
C ALA A 633 -3.10 -12.48 5.14
N ILE A 634 -2.41 -11.39 4.75
CA ILE A 634 -1.93 -10.33 5.65
C ILE A 634 -3.13 -9.69 6.37
N SER A 635 -4.19 -9.35 5.65
CA SER A 635 -5.40 -8.73 6.21
C SER A 635 -6.09 -9.64 7.23
N ASN A 636 -6.25 -10.92 6.92
CA ASN A 636 -6.79 -11.92 7.83
C ASN A 636 -5.87 -12.11 9.06
N GLY A 637 -4.56 -12.13 8.85
CA GLY A 637 -3.54 -12.19 9.90
C GLY A 637 -3.61 -11.00 10.85
N LEU A 638 -3.78 -9.79 10.32
CA LEU A 638 -3.96 -8.56 11.09
C LEU A 638 -5.20 -8.66 12.00
N MET A 639 -6.34 -9.04 11.46
CA MET A 639 -7.57 -9.17 12.25
C MET A 639 -7.45 -10.23 13.35
N LYS A 640 -6.81 -11.36 13.05
CA LYS A 640 -6.48 -12.39 14.04
C LYS A 640 -5.60 -11.84 15.17
N ARG A 641 -4.55 -11.06 14.81
CA ARG A 641 -3.63 -10.43 15.79
C ARG A 641 -4.36 -9.43 16.66
N ILE A 642 -5.17 -8.55 16.08
CA ILE A 642 -5.97 -7.56 16.79
C ILE A 642 -6.87 -8.25 17.83
N HIS A 643 -7.64 -9.26 17.44
CA HIS A 643 -8.50 -10.01 18.35
C HIS A 643 -7.72 -10.74 19.45
N LYS A 644 -6.55 -11.32 19.12
CA LYS A 644 -5.68 -11.98 20.10
C LYS A 644 -5.10 -10.98 21.10
N ASN A 645 -4.62 -9.83 20.64
CA ASN A 645 -4.12 -8.77 21.50
C ASN A 645 -5.21 -8.29 22.46
N TYR A 646 -6.41 -8.01 21.93
CA TYR A 646 -7.56 -7.59 22.72
C TYR A 646 -7.88 -8.59 23.86
N ARG A 647 -8.00 -9.87 23.53
CA ARG A 647 -8.26 -10.93 24.53
C ARG A 647 -7.14 -11.02 25.56
N SER A 648 -5.88 -10.94 25.13
CA SER A 648 -4.71 -11.00 26.02
C SER A 648 -4.68 -9.84 27.00
N ILE A 649 -4.94 -8.61 26.52
CA ILE A 649 -4.99 -7.40 27.35
C ILE A 649 -6.06 -7.52 28.42
N ILE A 650 -7.28 -7.95 28.05
CA ILE A 650 -8.38 -8.12 29.01
C ILE A 650 -8.02 -9.16 30.06
N LEU A 651 -7.53 -10.33 29.64
CA LEU A 651 -7.22 -11.43 30.57
C LEU A 651 -6.09 -11.08 31.55
N ILE A 652 -5.01 -10.48 31.04
CA ILE A 652 -3.87 -10.08 31.89
C ILE A 652 -4.31 -9.01 32.89
N ASN A 653 -5.01 -7.97 32.44
CA ASN A 653 -5.43 -6.88 33.30
C ASN A 653 -6.47 -7.33 34.34
N ALA A 654 -7.45 -8.15 33.96
CA ALA A 654 -8.39 -8.73 34.91
C ALA A 654 -7.68 -9.58 35.97
N GLY A 655 -6.70 -10.39 35.57
CA GLY A 655 -5.88 -11.18 36.46
C GLY A 655 -5.07 -10.31 37.44
N LEU A 656 -4.45 -9.24 36.98
CA LEU A 656 -3.69 -8.30 37.82
C LEU A 656 -4.60 -7.58 38.82
N ILE A 657 -5.79 -7.15 38.39
CA ILE A 657 -6.79 -6.56 39.30
C ILE A 657 -7.20 -7.57 40.37
N ALA A 658 -7.52 -8.79 40.00
CA ALA A 658 -7.91 -9.83 40.96
C ALA A 658 -6.80 -10.11 42.00
N LEU A 659 -5.54 -10.25 41.56
CA LEU A 659 -4.39 -10.45 42.45
C LEU A 659 -4.11 -9.24 43.33
N GLY A 660 -4.35 -8.04 42.84
CA GLY A 660 -4.22 -6.79 43.60
C GLY A 660 -5.31 -6.63 44.68
N VAL A 661 -6.57 -6.92 44.35
CA VAL A 661 -7.72 -6.85 45.27
C VAL A 661 -7.59 -7.92 46.40
N THR A 662 -7.11 -9.10 46.04
CA THR A 662 -6.84 -10.13 47.07
C THR A 662 -5.64 -9.77 47.97
N GLY A 663 -4.77 -8.83 47.52
CA GLY A 663 -3.58 -8.41 48.26
C GLY A 663 -2.36 -9.32 48.08
N ILE A 664 -2.41 -10.22 47.07
CA ILE A 664 -1.29 -11.12 46.72
C ILE A 664 -0.14 -10.31 46.12
N ILE A 665 -0.44 -9.28 45.30
CA ILE A 665 0.58 -8.41 44.73
C ILE A 665 0.41 -6.96 45.19
N GLN A 666 1.55 -6.26 45.30
CA GLN A 666 1.57 -4.83 45.63
C GLN A 666 1.24 -3.96 44.43
N PRO A 667 0.73 -2.72 44.61
CA PRO A 667 0.41 -1.80 43.54
C PRO A 667 1.56 -1.56 42.57
N THR A 668 2.79 -1.37 43.08
CA THR A 668 4.00 -1.16 42.25
C THR A 668 4.35 -2.39 41.43
N THR A 669 4.16 -3.60 41.94
CA THR A 669 4.36 -4.85 41.21
C THR A 669 3.27 -5.02 40.14
N SER A 670 2.03 -4.69 40.46
CA SER A 670 0.91 -4.69 39.50
C SER A 670 1.19 -3.74 38.33
N ALA A 671 1.63 -2.50 38.62
CA ALA A 671 2.00 -1.53 37.60
C ALA A 671 3.19 -1.99 36.73
N LEU A 672 4.20 -2.61 37.35
CA LEU A 672 5.35 -3.15 36.63
C LEU A 672 4.93 -4.28 35.65
N LEU A 673 4.15 -5.24 36.12
CA LEU A 673 3.65 -6.35 35.31
C LEU A 673 2.73 -5.86 34.19
N HIS A 674 1.86 -4.91 34.49
CA HIS A 674 0.98 -4.27 33.50
C HIS A 674 1.80 -3.60 32.38
N ASN A 675 2.74 -2.73 32.73
CA ASN A 675 3.59 -2.04 31.77
C ASN A 675 4.46 -3.02 30.95
N THR A 676 5.01 -4.05 31.60
CA THR A 676 5.77 -5.10 30.92
C THR A 676 4.90 -5.86 29.92
N SER A 677 3.69 -6.23 30.29
CA SER A 677 2.75 -6.92 29.39
C SER A 677 2.36 -6.05 28.17
N THR A 678 2.12 -4.76 28.41
CA THR A 678 1.85 -3.79 27.34
C THR A 678 3.01 -3.73 26.33
N GLN A 679 4.25 -3.65 26.81
CA GLN A 679 5.43 -3.63 25.93
C GLN A 679 5.62 -4.94 25.17
N VAL A 680 5.41 -6.09 25.82
CA VAL A 680 5.50 -7.40 25.16
C VAL A 680 4.45 -7.53 24.06
N ILE A 681 3.22 -7.07 24.28
CA ILE A 681 2.17 -7.07 23.28
C ILE A 681 2.53 -6.10 22.13
N GLY A 682 3.03 -4.90 22.43
CA GLY A 682 3.50 -3.95 21.43
C GLY A 682 4.63 -4.52 20.56
N LEU A 683 5.65 -5.13 21.16
CA LEU A 683 6.74 -5.76 20.41
C LEU A 683 6.29 -6.95 19.55
N LYS A 684 5.33 -7.76 20.04
CA LYS A 684 4.74 -8.82 19.23
C LYS A 684 3.93 -8.26 18.06
N SER A 685 3.32 -7.10 18.22
CA SER A 685 2.54 -6.42 17.18
C SER A 685 3.42 -5.93 16.03
N MET A 686 4.73 -5.75 16.23
CA MET A 686 5.70 -5.38 15.19
C MET A 686 6.18 -6.56 14.34
N GLN A 687 5.89 -7.80 14.72
CA GLN A 687 6.31 -8.99 13.98
C GLN A 687 5.47 -9.18 12.72
N ASN A 688 5.99 -9.92 11.75
CA ASN A 688 5.26 -10.28 10.55
C ASN A 688 3.98 -11.09 10.87
N LEU A 689 3.00 -11.03 10.00
CA LEU A 689 1.67 -11.65 10.14
C LEU A 689 1.60 -13.01 9.47
N ILE A 690 2.33 -13.13 8.36
CA ILE A 690 2.51 -14.37 7.60
C ILE A 690 3.95 -14.84 7.75
N ASP A 691 4.15 -16.16 7.81
CA ASP A 691 5.47 -16.80 7.99
C ASP A 691 6.24 -16.90 6.65
#